data_67dbe99b78c6c9655c058782ab2d3b19
#
_entry.id   67dbe99b78c6c9655c058782ab2d3b19
#
_cell.length_a   1.000
_cell.length_b   1.000
_cell.length_c   1.000
_cell.angle_alpha   90.00
_cell.angle_beta   90.00
_cell.angle_gamma   90.00
#
_symmetry.space_group_name_H-M   'P 1'
#
loop_
_entity.id
_entity.type
_entity.pdbx_description
1 polymer ?
#
loop_
_entity_poly.entity_id
_entity_poly.type
_entity_poly.pdbx_seq_one_letter_code
_entity_poly.pdbx_strand_id
1 'polypeptide(L)'
;MVYTDLCSFYFSVFDEHAVDMTLKEFVKLLRGERWKVQVEEYQRLKASGRETEAKKLKRKLAALVIAGRCDGSHAETNLKQWSGDAMLDVDKCNGRVSEFLQVLKDTPWVKAAWRSVSYDGLKLVVRVEAESVDEYRMAYALVAWHVAQLLAFPCDMSCKNPTRPCFASYDPEAFFRPDTEVFPWRRFVTEHPDRVGEILAELKVKTPAGASGPPVAASGMLHTFFNEFLEQNPFVDGKKNEFLLKLGRIARYKGVGEEELARLKTLAVERLAGMGCAAGDIPPRIDSGYRYADMNKGPETPASRAHKAQGSPMRYSEPNEGEEEAELEKLEADKLRREVPCLLDELFDRLPDFLKRGLTHVRNKRERDILLLSMITNISGCLPGVRMNYGGMVYSADLYLVALAGSGRGKGVMQLAAILPAAIQEYYDELNRKDEREYRQKLLKWNLEERLAAQEKRVPDLDQCPEMPVERILKVAPNISKSQLILALEAGGAVGLVMNASELDMISSAMHQEYGKHDDVMRAASQHEEVSSYFKTDHRLVVVSDPHLALCASGTPAQLHKFISSLENGMYSRVAFYVGQAHWEYKSANPGKARLDMRAYFKGMGEELLRMFIFLSGSPTEVVFTEEQWKEHTERFRTYLREVVAEDDDSPGAIVLRHGLMMSRIAMVLTALRKCEPQWNTSEWECSDEDFHTAMQIVDVLLEHSLLLSTSMDDTAGRIRPVKAFFKLRPVLKKMPREFTYSELMAAANEAGLPTASVKRYLLRLVYYQIVEKEDGKYRKTGKSWLRKPPK
;
A
#
# COMPACT_ATOMS: atom_id res chain seq x y z
N MET A 1 34.35 -13.32 -21.16
CA MET A 1 34.61 -12.12 -20.32
C MET A 1 35.90 -12.31 -19.54
N VAL A 2 36.71 -11.26 -19.32
CA VAL A 2 37.91 -11.38 -18.47
C VAL A 2 37.44 -11.06 -17.03
N TYR A 3 37.54 -12.05 -16.15
CA TYR A 3 37.24 -11.86 -14.73
C TYR A 3 38.41 -11.10 -14.05
N THR A 4 38.05 -10.27 -13.06
CA THR A 4 39.05 -9.53 -12.28
C THR A 4 39.32 -10.25 -10.96
N ASP A 5 40.57 -10.19 -10.45
CA ASP A 5 40.85 -10.64 -9.07
C ASP A 5 40.53 -9.56 -8.03
N LEU A 6 40.13 -8.38 -8.47
CA LEU A 6 39.80 -7.24 -7.62
C LEU A 6 38.33 -7.29 -7.17
N CYS A 7 38.15 -7.10 -5.89
CA CYS A 7 36.88 -6.97 -5.20
C CYS A 7 36.80 -5.56 -4.60
N SER A 8 35.61 -5.09 -4.29
CA SER A 8 35.41 -3.81 -3.61
C SER A 8 35.44 -3.95 -2.10
N PHE A 9 36.41 -3.33 -1.47
CA PHE A 9 36.57 -3.30 -0.02
C PHE A 9 36.09 -1.96 0.53
N TYR A 10 35.24 -2.02 1.57
CA TYR A 10 34.68 -0.89 2.30
C TYR A 10 35.17 -0.93 3.75
N PHE A 11 35.63 0.19 4.31
CA PHE A 11 36.03 0.28 5.73
C PHE A 11 34.83 0.20 6.65
N SER A 12 33.65 0.50 6.14
CA SER A 12 32.35 0.38 6.77
C SER A 12 31.29 0.21 5.68
N VAL A 13 30.18 -0.49 5.96
CA VAL A 13 29.07 -0.60 4.99
C VAL A 13 28.36 0.72 4.68
N PHE A 14 28.72 1.79 5.38
CA PHE A 14 28.21 3.14 5.13
C PHE A 14 29.10 3.96 4.18
N ASP A 15 30.24 3.38 3.74
CA ASP A 15 31.15 4.08 2.83
C ASP A 15 30.58 4.10 1.43
N GLU A 16 30.67 5.27 0.79
CA GLU A 16 30.26 5.47 -0.61
C GLU A 16 31.38 5.20 -1.61
N HIS A 17 32.59 4.96 -1.13
CA HIS A 17 33.78 4.72 -1.94
C HIS A 17 34.47 3.43 -1.53
N ALA A 18 34.63 2.55 -2.53
CA ALA A 18 35.34 1.29 -2.35
C ALA A 18 36.85 1.47 -2.60
N VAL A 19 37.64 0.62 -1.96
CA VAL A 19 39.06 0.42 -2.26
C VAL A 19 39.22 -0.95 -2.90
N ASP A 20 40.04 -1.03 -3.96
CA ASP A 20 40.32 -2.32 -4.60
C ASP A 20 41.12 -3.23 -3.68
N MET A 21 40.68 -4.48 -3.52
CA MET A 21 41.33 -5.51 -2.70
C MET A 21 41.11 -6.89 -3.32
N THR A 22 42.09 -7.76 -3.28
CA THR A 22 41.91 -9.15 -3.70
C THR A 22 41.32 -10.01 -2.56
N LEU A 23 40.58 -11.06 -2.91
CA LEU A 23 40.07 -12.04 -1.93
C LEU A 23 41.21 -12.64 -1.09
N LYS A 24 42.39 -12.88 -1.71
CA LYS A 24 43.58 -13.39 -1.03
C LYS A 24 44.07 -12.44 0.08
N GLU A 25 44.13 -11.14 -0.22
CA GLU A 25 44.53 -10.14 0.76
C GLU A 25 43.49 -10.03 1.88
N PHE A 26 42.21 -10.08 1.56
CA PHE A 26 41.14 -10.06 2.57
C PHE A 26 41.25 -11.27 3.52
N VAL A 27 41.40 -12.48 2.99
CA VAL A 27 41.58 -13.71 3.84
C VAL A 27 42.85 -13.61 4.68
N LYS A 28 43.96 -13.05 4.14
CA LYS A 28 45.15 -12.79 4.95
C LYS A 28 44.88 -11.85 6.13
N LEU A 29 44.05 -10.82 5.92
CA LEU A 29 43.66 -9.90 7.00
C LEU A 29 42.74 -10.57 8.01
N LEU A 30 41.82 -11.48 7.61
CA LEU A 30 40.98 -12.27 8.52
C LEU A 30 41.80 -13.17 9.45
N ARG A 31 42.92 -13.74 8.99
CA ARG A 31 43.86 -14.54 9.78
C ARG A 31 44.65 -13.69 10.77
N GLY A 32 44.84 -12.39 10.46
CA GLY A 32 45.55 -11.45 11.30
C GLY A 32 44.66 -10.86 12.41
N GLU A 33 45.30 -10.15 13.35
CA GLU A 33 44.63 -9.62 14.56
C GLU A 33 43.88 -8.28 14.30
N ARG A 34 43.78 -7.83 13.06
CA ARG A 34 43.25 -6.51 12.70
C ARG A 34 41.83 -6.26 13.25
N TRP A 35 40.96 -7.26 13.19
CA TRP A 35 39.56 -7.16 13.66
C TRP A 35 39.29 -7.96 14.94
N LYS A 36 40.28 -8.60 15.52
CA LYS A 36 40.15 -9.49 16.70
C LYS A 36 39.38 -8.81 17.84
N VAL A 37 39.80 -7.60 18.23
CA VAL A 37 39.21 -6.89 19.37
C VAL A 37 37.73 -6.57 19.10
N GLN A 38 37.40 -6.10 17.90
CA GLN A 38 36.01 -5.80 17.54
C GLN A 38 35.13 -7.04 17.47
N VAL A 39 35.66 -8.16 16.96
CA VAL A 39 34.94 -9.43 16.87
C VAL A 39 34.72 -10.02 18.28
N GLU A 40 35.72 -10.03 19.14
CA GLU A 40 35.61 -10.47 20.53
C GLU A 40 34.61 -9.60 21.33
N GLU A 41 34.59 -8.29 21.11
CA GLU A 41 33.61 -7.39 21.73
C GLU A 41 32.19 -7.65 21.20
N TYR A 42 32.03 -7.89 19.88
CA TYR A 42 30.77 -8.30 19.32
C TYR A 42 30.21 -9.57 19.98
N GLN A 43 31.06 -10.56 20.16
CA GLN A 43 30.68 -11.83 20.80
C GLN A 43 30.31 -11.63 22.28
N ARG A 44 31.06 -10.78 23.01
CA ARG A 44 30.76 -10.45 24.40
C ARG A 44 29.38 -9.75 24.51
N LEU A 45 29.10 -8.79 23.64
CA LEU A 45 27.81 -8.11 23.59
C LEU A 45 26.68 -9.08 23.30
N LYS A 46 26.88 -10.00 22.35
CA LYS A 46 25.90 -11.03 21.99
C LYS A 46 25.64 -11.99 23.15
N ALA A 47 26.68 -12.48 23.82
CA ALA A 47 26.59 -13.36 24.97
C ALA A 47 25.91 -12.73 26.18
N SER A 48 26.02 -11.38 26.34
CA SER A 48 25.35 -10.62 27.40
C SER A 48 23.92 -10.18 27.06
N GLY A 49 23.34 -10.63 25.90
CA GLY A 49 22.00 -10.27 25.47
C GLY A 49 21.85 -8.83 24.93
N ARG A 50 22.97 -8.09 24.76
CA ARG A 50 22.98 -6.71 24.23
C ARG A 50 23.00 -6.72 22.69
N GLU A 51 22.00 -7.35 22.06
CA GLU A 51 21.97 -7.55 20.62
C GLU A 51 22.01 -6.28 19.80
N THR A 52 21.31 -5.21 20.24
CA THR A 52 21.28 -3.91 19.53
C THR A 52 22.67 -3.30 19.42
N GLU A 53 23.49 -3.43 20.47
CA GLU A 53 24.84 -2.89 20.50
C GLU A 53 25.81 -3.77 19.71
N ALA A 54 25.62 -5.10 19.76
CA ALA A 54 26.36 -6.03 18.93
C ALA A 54 26.12 -5.75 17.44
N LYS A 55 24.87 -5.55 17.03
CA LYS A 55 24.50 -5.18 15.65
C LYS A 55 25.11 -3.86 15.21
N LYS A 56 25.13 -2.82 16.08
CA LYS A 56 25.80 -1.54 15.79
C LYS A 56 27.30 -1.69 15.60
N LEU A 57 27.93 -2.56 16.38
CA LEU A 57 29.36 -2.84 16.26
C LEU A 57 29.67 -3.59 14.96
N LYS A 58 28.87 -4.60 14.60
CA LYS A 58 29.00 -5.36 13.34
C LYS A 58 28.98 -4.44 12.12
N ARG A 59 28.08 -3.47 12.08
CA ARG A 59 27.96 -2.48 10.97
C ARG A 59 29.18 -1.55 10.82
N LYS A 60 29.99 -1.42 11.86
CA LYS A 60 31.25 -0.67 11.82
C LYS A 60 32.43 -1.51 11.33
N LEU A 61 32.28 -2.82 11.18
CA LEU A 61 33.31 -3.67 10.61
C LEU A 61 33.47 -3.38 9.13
N ALA A 62 34.69 -3.56 8.64
CA ALA A 62 34.96 -3.51 7.21
C ALA A 62 34.24 -4.67 6.50
N ALA A 63 33.99 -4.49 5.20
CA ALA A 63 33.31 -5.51 4.38
C ALA A 63 33.89 -5.57 2.97
N LEU A 64 33.77 -6.74 2.32
CA LEU A 64 34.20 -6.99 0.96
C LEU A 64 33.01 -7.40 0.09
N VAL A 65 32.81 -6.78 -1.08
CA VAL A 65 31.93 -7.26 -2.13
C VAL A 65 32.72 -8.24 -3.00
N ILE A 66 32.42 -9.53 -2.86
CA ILE A 66 33.23 -10.62 -3.42
C ILE A 66 32.96 -10.83 -4.91
N ALA A 67 31.73 -10.63 -5.37
CA ALA A 67 31.36 -10.90 -6.77
C ALA A 67 32.03 -9.97 -7.78
N GLY A 68 32.67 -8.90 -7.33
CA GLY A 68 33.44 -8.05 -8.23
C GLY A 68 33.73 -6.65 -7.72
N ARG A 69 34.07 -5.78 -8.70
CA ARG A 69 34.43 -4.38 -8.46
C ARG A 69 33.23 -3.47 -8.69
N CYS A 70 32.89 -2.66 -7.69
CA CYS A 70 31.85 -1.64 -7.74
C CYS A 70 32.49 -0.24 -7.96
N ASP A 71 31.78 0.64 -8.65
CA ASP A 71 32.12 2.06 -8.78
C ASP A 71 31.21 2.86 -7.82
N GLY A 72 31.76 3.29 -6.70
CA GLY A 72 31.03 3.95 -5.61
C GLY A 72 30.50 2.97 -4.55
N SER A 73 29.24 3.13 -4.15
CA SER A 73 28.59 2.28 -3.13
C SER A 73 28.33 0.85 -3.63
N HIS A 74 28.02 -0.05 -2.71
CA HIS A 74 27.73 -1.47 -3.01
C HIS A 74 26.33 -1.72 -3.58
N ALA A 75 25.73 -0.77 -4.32
CA ALA A 75 24.49 -0.97 -5.06
C ALA A 75 24.73 -1.88 -6.28
N GLU A 76 23.77 -2.75 -6.62
CA GLU A 76 23.87 -3.71 -7.72
C GLU A 76 24.18 -3.04 -9.07
N THR A 77 23.65 -1.82 -9.30
CA THR A 77 23.92 -1.00 -10.49
C THR A 77 25.36 -0.51 -10.60
N ASN A 78 26.10 -0.52 -9.49
CA ASN A 78 27.48 -0.06 -9.41
C ASN A 78 28.52 -1.17 -9.69
N LEU A 79 28.10 -2.43 -9.80
CA LEU A 79 28.99 -3.54 -10.16
C LEU A 79 29.44 -3.39 -11.61
N LYS A 80 30.74 -3.14 -11.82
CA LYS A 80 31.34 -2.84 -13.14
C LYS A 80 32.17 -3.98 -13.70
N GLN A 81 32.80 -4.79 -12.84
CA GLN A 81 33.62 -5.90 -13.23
C GLN A 81 33.33 -7.11 -12.35
N TRP A 82 33.17 -8.27 -12.96
CA TRP A 82 32.91 -9.52 -12.26
C TRP A 82 34.18 -10.22 -11.83
N SER A 83 34.25 -10.74 -10.62
CA SER A 83 35.33 -11.61 -10.13
C SER A 83 35.17 -13.06 -10.60
N GLY A 84 33.97 -13.47 -10.94
CA GLY A 84 33.61 -14.85 -11.20
C GLY A 84 33.41 -15.70 -9.94
N ASP A 85 33.35 -15.08 -8.77
CA ASP A 85 33.21 -15.75 -7.47
C ASP A 85 31.84 -15.42 -6.85
N ALA A 86 31.23 -16.40 -6.17
CA ALA A 86 29.99 -16.22 -5.40
C ALA A 86 30.25 -16.47 -3.92
N MET A 87 29.72 -15.61 -3.07
CA MET A 87 29.81 -15.73 -1.60
C MET A 87 28.52 -16.31 -1.01
N LEU A 88 28.64 -17.39 -0.28
CA LEU A 88 27.53 -18.04 0.42
C LEU A 88 27.71 -17.91 1.93
N ASP A 89 26.58 -17.98 2.62
CA ASP A 89 26.49 -17.91 4.07
C ASP A 89 25.82 -19.17 4.63
N VAL A 90 26.41 -19.76 5.67
CA VAL A 90 25.84 -20.88 6.43
C VAL A 90 25.74 -20.43 7.87
N ASP A 91 24.54 -20.05 8.28
CA ASP A 91 24.28 -19.51 9.61
C ASP A 91 23.82 -20.57 10.62
N LYS A 92 24.08 -20.32 11.92
CA LYS A 92 23.61 -21.14 13.05
C LYS A 92 23.98 -22.60 12.90
N CYS A 93 25.27 -22.85 12.69
CA CYS A 93 25.83 -24.19 12.46
C CYS A 93 25.74 -25.12 13.68
N ASN A 94 25.16 -24.69 14.80
CA ASN A 94 24.91 -25.49 15.99
C ASN A 94 26.19 -26.23 16.52
N GLY A 95 27.31 -25.51 16.54
CA GLY A 95 28.61 -26.03 16.99
C GLY A 95 29.38 -26.85 15.95
N ARG A 96 28.85 -27.10 14.75
CA ARG A 96 29.47 -27.91 13.69
C ARG A 96 30.39 -27.13 12.74
N VAL A 97 30.71 -25.88 13.08
CA VAL A 97 31.54 -24.99 12.24
C VAL A 97 32.87 -25.61 11.82
N SER A 98 33.61 -26.25 12.74
CA SER A 98 34.92 -26.88 12.43
C SER A 98 34.78 -28.11 11.55
N GLU A 99 33.73 -28.90 11.72
CA GLU A 99 33.39 -30.05 10.86
C GLU A 99 33.11 -29.56 9.43
N PHE A 100 32.26 -28.55 9.28
CA PHE A 100 31.92 -28.00 7.98
C PHE A 100 33.10 -27.34 7.28
N LEU A 101 33.97 -26.65 8.02
CA LEU A 101 35.20 -26.06 7.46
C LEU A 101 36.12 -27.15 6.88
N GLN A 102 36.21 -28.31 7.54
CA GLN A 102 37.02 -29.39 6.99
C GLN A 102 36.45 -29.97 5.70
N VAL A 103 35.15 -30.23 5.64
CA VAL A 103 34.45 -30.66 4.42
C VAL A 103 34.65 -29.66 3.27
N LEU A 104 34.55 -28.37 3.54
CA LEU A 104 34.74 -27.33 2.55
C LEU A 104 36.19 -27.22 2.07
N LYS A 105 37.16 -27.46 2.93
CA LYS A 105 38.59 -27.53 2.56
C LYS A 105 38.90 -28.67 1.58
N ASP A 106 38.17 -29.77 1.66
CA ASP A 106 38.38 -30.93 0.78
C ASP A 106 37.58 -30.79 -0.55
N THR A 107 36.73 -29.75 -0.69
CA THR A 107 35.87 -29.51 -1.85
C THR A 107 36.61 -28.70 -2.91
N PRO A 108 36.87 -29.19 -4.16
CA PRO A 108 37.77 -28.58 -5.13
C PRO A 108 37.33 -27.19 -5.65
N TRP A 109 36.02 -26.97 -5.76
CA TRP A 109 35.43 -25.71 -6.26
C TRP A 109 35.17 -24.65 -5.16
N VAL A 110 35.51 -24.94 -3.89
CA VAL A 110 35.50 -23.95 -2.81
C VAL A 110 36.83 -23.22 -2.76
N LYS A 111 36.75 -21.88 -3.02
CA LYS A 111 37.93 -21.01 -3.13
C LYS A 111 38.44 -20.51 -1.78
N ALA A 112 37.51 -20.19 -0.88
CA ALA A 112 37.82 -19.72 0.46
C ALA A 112 36.68 -20.05 1.43
N ALA A 113 36.99 -20.24 2.72
CA ALA A 113 35.99 -20.25 3.77
C ALA A 113 36.57 -19.80 5.11
N TRP A 114 35.69 -19.23 5.98
CA TRP A 114 36.06 -18.76 7.32
C TRP A 114 34.84 -18.66 8.22
N ARG A 115 35.09 -18.56 9.53
CA ARG A 115 34.05 -18.35 10.54
C ARG A 115 33.46 -16.94 10.40
N SER A 116 32.14 -16.83 10.52
CA SER A 116 31.45 -15.56 10.59
C SER A 116 31.79 -14.79 11.87
N VAL A 117 31.39 -13.51 11.96
CA VAL A 117 31.63 -12.68 13.16
C VAL A 117 31.05 -13.27 14.44
N SER A 118 29.98 -14.04 14.34
CA SER A 118 29.34 -14.71 15.50
C SER A 118 29.99 -16.00 15.94
N TYR A 119 30.90 -16.57 15.15
CA TYR A 119 31.53 -17.91 15.27
C TYR A 119 30.56 -19.08 15.24
N ASP A 120 29.27 -18.83 15.10
CA ASP A 120 28.22 -19.83 14.95
C ASP A 120 27.79 -20.03 13.49
N GLY A 121 28.47 -19.43 12.54
CA GLY A 121 28.24 -19.52 11.11
C GLY A 121 29.51 -19.49 10.30
N LEU A 122 29.39 -19.81 9.02
CA LEU A 122 30.46 -19.83 8.04
C LEU A 122 30.17 -18.93 6.85
N LYS A 123 31.20 -18.34 6.31
CA LYS A 123 31.27 -17.69 5.01
C LYS A 123 32.10 -18.55 4.08
N LEU A 124 31.63 -18.79 2.86
CA LEU A 124 32.42 -19.53 1.85
C LEU A 124 32.28 -18.84 0.48
N VAL A 125 33.35 -18.98 -0.30
CA VAL A 125 33.48 -18.43 -1.64
C VAL A 125 33.69 -19.56 -2.63
N VAL A 126 32.87 -19.57 -3.68
CA VAL A 126 32.87 -20.58 -4.73
C VAL A 126 33.10 -19.92 -6.09
N ARG A 127 33.97 -20.53 -6.92
CA ARG A 127 34.21 -20.10 -8.28
C ARG A 127 33.05 -20.50 -9.18
N VAL A 128 32.28 -19.54 -9.74
CA VAL A 128 31.07 -19.81 -10.54
C VAL A 128 31.14 -19.23 -11.97
N GLU A 129 31.95 -18.21 -12.21
CA GLU A 129 32.12 -17.56 -13.52
C GLU A 129 30.82 -17.09 -14.17
N ALA A 130 29.98 -16.42 -13.37
CA ALA A 130 28.77 -15.76 -13.84
C ALA A 130 29.08 -14.41 -14.51
N GLU A 131 28.35 -14.07 -15.57
CA GLU A 131 28.57 -12.88 -16.39
C GLU A 131 27.45 -11.85 -16.32
N SER A 132 26.38 -12.18 -15.64
CA SER A 132 25.22 -11.32 -15.39
C SER A 132 24.64 -11.56 -14.00
N VAL A 133 23.81 -10.64 -13.54
CA VAL A 133 23.11 -10.76 -12.25
C VAL A 133 22.20 -12.00 -12.24
N ASP A 134 21.54 -12.30 -13.34
CA ASP A 134 20.64 -13.44 -13.43
C ASP A 134 21.41 -14.77 -13.45
N GLU A 135 22.54 -14.82 -14.19
CA GLU A 135 23.45 -15.98 -14.12
C GLU A 135 24.03 -16.18 -12.72
N TYR A 136 24.43 -15.09 -12.06
CA TYR A 136 24.91 -15.15 -10.68
C TYR A 136 23.85 -15.72 -9.74
N ARG A 137 22.63 -15.25 -9.83
CA ARG A 137 21.52 -15.75 -9.00
C ARG A 137 21.21 -17.22 -9.24
N MET A 138 21.26 -17.66 -10.49
CA MET A 138 21.09 -19.08 -10.84
C MET A 138 22.26 -19.91 -10.32
N ALA A 139 23.50 -19.53 -10.62
CA ALA A 139 24.68 -20.23 -10.11
C ALA A 139 24.69 -20.29 -8.59
N TYR A 140 24.37 -19.18 -7.92
CA TYR A 140 24.22 -19.10 -6.47
C TYR A 140 23.22 -20.14 -5.93
N ALA A 141 22.03 -20.22 -6.52
CA ALA A 141 21.01 -21.15 -6.09
C ALA A 141 21.46 -22.62 -6.21
N LEU A 142 22.08 -22.96 -7.34
CA LEU A 142 22.59 -24.32 -7.58
C LEU A 142 23.74 -24.67 -6.64
N VAL A 143 24.68 -23.74 -6.42
CA VAL A 143 25.77 -23.92 -5.45
C VAL A 143 25.20 -24.06 -4.04
N ALA A 144 24.28 -23.21 -3.62
CA ALA A 144 23.67 -23.27 -2.28
C ALA A 144 22.95 -24.61 -2.04
N TRP A 145 22.25 -25.11 -3.06
CA TRP A 145 21.63 -26.42 -3.01
C TRP A 145 22.68 -27.54 -2.86
N HIS A 146 23.75 -27.53 -3.66
CA HIS A 146 24.83 -28.52 -3.56
C HIS A 146 25.59 -28.47 -2.22
N VAL A 147 25.89 -27.27 -1.73
CA VAL A 147 26.51 -27.09 -0.41
C VAL A 147 25.57 -27.58 0.69
N ALA A 148 24.27 -27.32 0.59
CA ALA A 148 23.31 -27.84 1.57
C ALA A 148 23.25 -29.37 1.59
N GLN A 149 23.35 -30.03 0.43
CA GLN A 149 23.48 -31.50 0.37
C GLN A 149 24.82 -31.98 0.95
N LEU A 150 25.92 -31.31 0.61
CA LEU A 150 27.28 -31.67 1.06
C LEU A 150 27.42 -31.59 2.59
N LEU A 151 26.88 -30.56 3.20
CA LEU A 151 26.95 -30.31 4.65
C LEU A 151 25.80 -30.96 5.42
N ALA A 152 24.79 -31.50 4.74
CA ALA A 152 23.48 -31.86 5.31
C ALA A 152 22.94 -30.74 6.21
N PHE A 153 23.07 -29.48 5.74
CA PHE A 153 22.71 -28.28 6.47
C PHE A 153 22.33 -27.15 5.49
N PRO A 154 21.27 -26.35 5.74
CA PRO A 154 20.80 -25.35 4.81
C PRO A 154 21.76 -24.15 4.71
N CYS A 155 21.89 -23.59 3.49
CA CYS A 155 22.55 -22.30 3.23
C CYS A 155 21.56 -21.14 3.30
N ASP A 156 22.05 -19.95 3.65
CA ASP A 156 21.23 -18.72 3.60
C ASP A 156 21.00 -18.27 2.16
N MET A 157 19.74 -18.32 1.70
CA MET A 157 19.34 -17.89 0.36
C MET A 157 19.23 -16.38 0.20
N SER A 158 19.41 -15.60 1.27
CA SER A 158 19.37 -14.13 1.22
C SER A 158 20.59 -13.53 0.52
N CYS A 159 21.73 -14.24 0.48
CA CYS A 159 22.99 -13.79 -0.12
C CYS A 159 23.06 -13.85 -1.66
N LYS A 160 21.94 -14.07 -2.35
CA LYS A 160 21.84 -14.11 -3.83
C LYS A 160 22.07 -12.77 -4.55
N ASN A 161 22.25 -11.67 -3.83
CA ASN A 161 22.62 -10.37 -4.39
C ASN A 161 24.16 -10.34 -4.58
N PRO A 162 24.69 -10.11 -5.82
CA PRO A 162 26.14 -10.12 -6.08
C PRO A 162 26.91 -9.04 -5.34
N THR A 163 26.31 -7.91 -5.04
CA THR A 163 26.97 -6.79 -4.33
C THR A 163 26.77 -6.80 -2.82
N ARG A 164 26.26 -7.90 -2.27
CA ARG A 164 26.09 -8.01 -0.81
C ARG A 164 27.44 -7.94 -0.10
N PRO A 165 27.62 -6.99 0.86
CA PRO A 165 28.83 -6.88 1.63
C PRO A 165 29.07 -8.07 2.55
N CYS A 166 30.23 -8.68 2.47
CA CYS A 166 30.69 -9.72 3.38
C CYS A 166 31.53 -9.09 4.49
N PHE A 167 31.02 -9.04 5.71
CA PHE A 167 31.72 -8.44 6.84
C PHE A 167 33.01 -9.14 7.18
N ALA A 168 34.03 -8.36 7.52
CA ALA A 168 35.27 -8.85 8.07
C ALA A 168 35.03 -9.56 9.41
N SER A 169 35.78 -10.64 9.63
CA SER A 169 35.76 -11.43 10.86
C SER A 169 37.20 -11.61 11.35
N TYR A 170 37.39 -12.34 12.42
CA TYR A 170 38.68 -12.82 12.86
C TYR A 170 38.67 -14.36 12.86
N ASP A 171 39.46 -15.00 12.00
CA ASP A 171 39.56 -16.45 11.92
C ASP A 171 40.97 -16.89 11.50
N PRO A 172 41.82 -17.31 12.45
CA PRO A 172 43.15 -17.84 12.14
C PRO A 172 43.14 -19.06 11.23
N GLU A 173 42.04 -19.82 11.20
CA GLU A 173 41.89 -21.06 10.40
C GLU A 173 41.25 -20.80 9.03
N ALA A 174 40.90 -19.56 8.70
CA ALA A 174 40.37 -19.17 7.38
C ALA A 174 41.25 -19.76 6.29
N PHE A 175 40.71 -20.37 5.25
CA PHE A 175 41.51 -20.90 4.15
C PHE A 175 41.26 -20.17 2.83
N PHE A 176 42.24 -20.22 1.93
CA PHE A 176 42.19 -19.71 0.59
C PHE A 176 42.93 -20.64 -0.34
N ARG A 177 42.31 -20.98 -1.49
CA ARG A 177 42.86 -21.85 -2.55
C ARG A 177 43.02 -21.01 -3.82
N PRO A 178 44.24 -20.79 -4.32
CA PRO A 178 44.46 -20.01 -5.56
C PRO A 178 43.95 -20.72 -6.81
N ASP A 179 44.25 -22.04 -6.93
CA ASP A 179 43.88 -22.88 -8.07
C ASP A 179 42.57 -23.63 -7.77
N THR A 180 41.46 -22.93 -7.95
CA THR A 180 40.12 -23.45 -7.61
C THR A 180 39.39 -23.84 -8.90
N GLU A 181 38.80 -25.04 -8.90
CA GLU A 181 37.94 -25.47 -9.98
C GLU A 181 36.66 -24.63 -10.07
N VAL A 182 36.18 -24.46 -11.31
CA VAL A 182 34.89 -23.79 -11.50
C VAL A 182 33.76 -24.74 -11.18
N PHE A 183 32.82 -24.32 -10.36
CA PHE A 183 31.63 -25.13 -10.08
C PHE A 183 30.81 -25.28 -11.39
N PRO A 184 30.51 -26.52 -11.84
CA PRO A 184 29.99 -26.77 -13.19
C PRO A 184 28.48 -26.52 -13.32
N TRP A 185 27.98 -25.37 -12.85
CA TRP A 185 26.54 -25.08 -12.81
C TRP A 185 25.90 -25.01 -14.20
N ARG A 186 26.61 -24.50 -15.24
CA ARG A 186 26.08 -24.45 -16.61
C ARG A 186 25.89 -25.84 -17.19
N ARG A 187 26.84 -26.74 -16.93
CA ARG A 187 26.73 -28.15 -17.31
C ARG A 187 25.56 -28.83 -16.58
N PHE A 188 25.41 -28.57 -15.30
CA PHE A 188 24.31 -29.11 -14.52
C PHE A 188 22.95 -28.61 -15.05
N VAL A 189 22.80 -27.35 -15.46
CA VAL A 189 21.62 -26.79 -16.09
C VAL A 189 21.29 -27.51 -17.39
N THR A 190 22.31 -27.84 -18.21
CA THR A 190 22.13 -28.51 -19.50
C THR A 190 21.75 -29.99 -19.33
N GLU A 191 22.41 -30.69 -18.40
CA GLU A 191 22.22 -32.12 -18.21
C GLU A 191 20.97 -32.46 -17.39
N HIS A 192 20.50 -31.55 -16.51
CA HIS A 192 19.39 -31.79 -15.59
C HIS A 192 18.38 -30.63 -15.53
N PRO A 193 17.78 -30.21 -16.66
CA PRO A 193 16.91 -29.03 -16.72
C PRO A 193 15.69 -29.13 -15.77
N ASP A 194 15.07 -30.31 -15.68
CA ASP A 194 13.90 -30.54 -14.82
C ASP A 194 14.28 -30.37 -13.34
N ARG A 195 15.43 -30.95 -12.95
CA ARG A 195 15.93 -30.84 -11.59
C ARG A 195 16.32 -29.41 -11.22
N VAL A 196 16.87 -28.66 -12.16
CA VAL A 196 17.15 -27.24 -11.99
C VAL A 196 15.85 -26.46 -11.75
N GLY A 197 14.81 -26.76 -12.54
CA GLY A 197 13.49 -26.15 -12.36
C GLY A 197 12.91 -26.40 -10.95
N GLU A 198 13.03 -27.62 -10.45
CA GLU A 198 12.61 -27.99 -9.09
C GLU A 198 13.42 -27.23 -8.01
N ILE A 199 14.76 -27.22 -8.12
CA ILE A 199 15.65 -26.52 -7.20
C ILE A 199 15.34 -25.01 -7.17
N LEU A 200 15.20 -24.38 -8.32
CA LEU A 200 14.90 -22.96 -8.40
C LEU A 200 13.51 -22.64 -7.85
N ALA A 201 12.54 -23.50 -8.08
CA ALA A 201 11.19 -23.36 -7.52
C ALA A 201 11.18 -23.55 -5.99
N GLU A 202 11.89 -24.53 -5.47
CA GLU A 202 12.06 -24.78 -4.03
C GLU A 202 12.71 -23.59 -3.34
N LEU A 203 13.73 -23.00 -3.97
CA LEU A 203 14.50 -21.88 -3.46
C LEU A 203 13.90 -20.51 -3.83
N LYS A 204 12.76 -20.46 -4.52
CA LYS A 204 12.07 -19.21 -4.98
C LYS A 204 12.99 -18.26 -5.77
N VAL A 205 13.85 -18.80 -6.62
CA VAL A 205 14.72 -18.03 -7.51
C VAL A 205 14.10 -17.91 -8.89
N LYS A 206 14.10 -16.71 -9.48
CA LYS A 206 13.60 -16.48 -10.86
C LYS A 206 14.55 -17.15 -11.86
N THR A 207 14.00 -17.86 -12.85
CA THR A 207 14.75 -18.37 -13.98
C THR A 207 15.15 -17.21 -14.91
N PRO A 208 16.41 -17.07 -15.36
CA PRO A 208 16.81 -16.03 -16.32
C PRO A 208 16.07 -16.16 -17.64
N ALA A 209 15.67 -15.04 -18.21
CA ALA A 209 15.15 -14.99 -19.57
C ALA A 209 16.28 -15.35 -20.56
N GLY A 210 16.31 -16.59 -21.04
CA GLY A 210 17.34 -17.07 -21.97
C GLY A 210 17.92 -18.46 -21.68
N ALA A 211 17.62 -19.03 -20.54
CA ALA A 211 17.98 -20.43 -20.22
C ALA A 211 16.85 -21.40 -20.66
N SER A 212 16.26 -21.17 -21.83
CA SER A 212 15.44 -22.18 -22.51
C SER A 212 16.40 -23.12 -23.23
N GLY A 213 16.48 -24.36 -22.77
CA GLY A 213 17.04 -25.45 -23.58
C GLY A 213 16.27 -25.51 -24.91
N PRO A 214 16.83 -26.20 -25.94
CA PRO A 214 16.23 -26.27 -27.26
C PRO A 214 14.76 -26.71 -27.15
N PRO A 215 13.85 -26.20 -28.01
CA PRO A 215 12.45 -26.56 -27.96
C PRO A 215 12.30 -28.07 -28.09
N VAL A 216 11.69 -28.70 -27.14
CA VAL A 216 11.39 -30.14 -27.17
C VAL A 216 10.25 -30.36 -28.16
N ALA A 217 10.59 -30.73 -29.36
CA ALA A 217 9.66 -31.19 -30.37
C ALA A 217 9.16 -32.57 -29.99
N ALA A 218 7.93 -32.65 -29.46
CA ALA A 218 7.17 -33.90 -29.50
C ALA A 218 5.67 -33.66 -29.40
N SER A 219 4.96 -34.01 -30.45
CA SER A 219 3.50 -34.05 -30.52
C SER A 219 2.82 -34.84 -29.38
N GLY A 220 3.52 -35.76 -28.73
CA GLY A 220 3.01 -36.53 -27.60
C GLY A 220 2.88 -35.76 -26.29
N MET A 221 3.79 -34.78 -26.03
CA MET A 221 3.77 -34.00 -24.78
C MET A 221 2.57 -33.06 -24.69
N LEU A 222 2.13 -32.51 -25.80
CA LEU A 222 0.98 -31.60 -25.83
C LEU A 222 -0.35 -32.26 -25.49
N HIS A 223 -0.52 -33.50 -25.98
CA HIS A 223 -1.67 -34.34 -25.60
C HIS A 223 -1.67 -34.72 -24.12
N THR A 224 -0.49 -35.06 -23.57
CA THR A 224 -0.33 -35.36 -22.14
C THR A 224 -0.64 -34.12 -21.31
N PHE A 225 -0.08 -32.95 -21.64
CA PHE A 225 -0.36 -31.69 -21.01
C PHE A 225 -1.85 -31.35 -21.02
N PHE A 226 -2.53 -31.49 -22.15
CA PHE A 226 -3.95 -31.15 -22.26
C PHE A 226 -4.83 -32.13 -21.47
N ASN A 227 -4.49 -33.42 -21.46
CA ASN A 227 -5.21 -34.43 -20.67
C ASN A 227 -5.01 -34.18 -19.14
N GLU A 228 -3.80 -33.94 -18.69
CA GLU A 228 -3.53 -33.56 -17.29
C GLU A 228 -4.26 -32.28 -16.87
N PHE A 229 -4.35 -31.29 -17.80
CA PHE A 229 -5.10 -30.10 -17.55
C PHE A 229 -6.60 -30.39 -17.39
N LEU A 230 -7.19 -31.24 -18.24
CA LEU A 230 -8.58 -31.65 -18.13
C LEU A 230 -8.88 -32.43 -16.85
N GLU A 231 -7.99 -33.30 -16.40
CA GLU A 231 -8.13 -34.07 -15.15
C GLU A 231 -8.14 -33.13 -13.93
N GLN A 232 -7.26 -32.14 -13.93
CA GLN A 232 -7.14 -31.18 -12.84
C GLN A 232 -8.22 -30.08 -12.86
N ASN A 233 -8.84 -29.83 -14.01
CA ASN A 233 -9.81 -28.78 -14.22
C ASN A 233 -11.01 -29.33 -15.03
N PRO A 234 -12.00 -29.91 -14.36
CA PRO A 234 -13.17 -30.44 -15.08
C PRO A 234 -13.91 -29.31 -15.81
N PHE A 235 -14.27 -29.58 -17.05
CA PHE A 235 -15.02 -28.65 -17.89
C PHE A 235 -16.48 -28.58 -17.42
N VAL A 236 -16.91 -27.40 -16.96
CA VAL A 236 -18.27 -27.19 -16.44
C VAL A 236 -19.00 -26.19 -17.32
N ASP A 237 -20.24 -26.53 -17.70
CA ASP A 237 -21.11 -25.65 -18.49
C ASP A 237 -21.40 -24.35 -17.67
N GLY A 238 -21.37 -23.21 -18.36
CA GLY A 238 -21.45 -21.88 -17.74
C GLY A 238 -20.10 -21.26 -17.32
N LYS A 239 -19.00 -22.04 -17.24
CA LYS A 239 -17.64 -21.52 -16.91
C LYS A 239 -16.63 -21.68 -18.05
N LYS A 240 -17.10 -21.82 -19.27
CA LYS A 240 -16.28 -22.06 -20.49
C LYS A 240 -15.18 -21.03 -20.70
N ASN A 241 -15.52 -19.77 -20.58
CA ASN A 241 -14.56 -18.67 -20.76
C ASN A 241 -13.43 -18.70 -19.72
N GLU A 242 -13.75 -18.96 -18.47
CA GLU A 242 -12.78 -19.08 -17.39
C GLU A 242 -11.84 -20.28 -17.61
N PHE A 243 -12.39 -21.41 -18.04
CA PHE A 243 -11.63 -22.61 -18.36
C PHE A 243 -10.64 -22.38 -19.51
N LEU A 244 -11.07 -21.79 -20.63
CA LEU A 244 -10.23 -21.53 -21.81
C LEU A 244 -9.15 -20.47 -21.53
N LEU A 245 -9.49 -19.42 -20.79
CA LEU A 245 -8.51 -18.43 -20.31
C LEU A 245 -7.47 -19.07 -19.40
N LYS A 246 -7.88 -19.99 -18.53
CA LYS A 246 -6.98 -20.71 -17.62
C LYS A 246 -6.06 -21.65 -18.39
N LEU A 247 -6.58 -22.36 -19.40
CA LEU A 247 -5.77 -23.20 -20.29
C LEU A 247 -4.67 -22.38 -20.99
N GLY A 248 -5.02 -21.24 -21.56
CA GLY A 248 -4.06 -20.34 -22.20
C GLY A 248 -2.98 -19.84 -21.23
N ARG A 249 -3.37 -19.43 -20.02
CA ARG A 249 -2.42 -19.00 -18.98
C ARG A 249 -1.47 -20.12 -18.55
N ILE A 250 -1.98 -21.32 -18.31
CA ILE A 250 -1.14 -22.45 -17.88
C ILE A 250 -0.22 -22.88 -19.02
N ALA A 251 -0.69 -22.87 -20.30
CA ALA A 251 0.16 -23.12 -21.45
C ALA A 251 1.34 -22.12 -21.50
N ARG A 252 1.10 -20.84 -21.25
CA ARG A 252 2.15 -19.82 -21.18
C ARG A 252 3.14 -20.08 -20.04
N TYR A 253 2.66 -20.40 -18.85
CA TYR A 253 3.51 -20.74 -17.70
C TYR A 253 4.34 -22.01 -17.89
N LYS A 254 3.83 -22.96 -18.66
CA LYS A 254 4.54 -24.20 -19.02
C LYS A 254 5.50 -24.04 -20.21
N GLY A 255 5.64 -22.81 -20.73
CA GLY A 255 6.59 -22.49 -21.79
C GLY A 255 6.17 -23.00 -23.19
N VAL A 256 4.88 -23.27 -23.42
CA VAL A 256 4.36 -23.65 -24.74
C VAL A 256 4.65 -22.54 -25.75
N GLY A 257 5.40 -22.83 -26.82
CA GLY A 257 5.76 -21.89 -27.86
C GLY A 257 4.60 -21.56 -28.81
N GLU A 258 4.76 -20.58 -29.72
CA GLU A 258 3.68 -20.12 -30.60
C GLU A 258 3.17 -21.22 -31.56
N GLU A 259 4.07 -22.05 -32.09
CA GLU A 259 3.68 -23.18 -32.95
C GLU A 259 2.92 -24.27 -32.17
N GLU A 260 3.36 -24.52 -30.93
CA GLU A 260 2.72 -25.49 -30.05
C GLU A 260 1.37 -24.94 -29.54
N LEU A 261 1.28 -23.62 -29.31
CA LEU A 261 0.01 -22.97 -28.99
C LEU A 261 -1.03 -23.12 -30.11
N ALA A 262 -0.59 -23.01 -31.36
CA ALA A 262 -1.47 -23.25 -32.50
C ALA A 262 -2.00 -24.70 -32.51
N ARG A 263 -1.13 -25.69 -32.22
CA ARG A 263 -1.52 -27.09 -32.08
C ARG A 263 -2.42 -27.35 -30.88
N LEU A 264 -2.16 -26.70 -29.75
CA LEU A 264 -3.00 -26.77 -28.55
C LEU A 264 -4.39 -26.23 -28.81
N LYS A 265 -4.51 -25.12 -29.56
CA LYS A 265 -5.82 -24.58 -29.99
C LYS A 265 -6.59 -25.53 -30.85
N THR A 266 -5.94 -26.20 -31.82
CA THR A 266 -6.56 -27.22 -32.65
C THR A 266 -7.05 -28.40 -31.82
N LEU A 267 -6.22 -28.91 -30.91
CA LEU A 267 -6.59 -30.01 -30.01
C LEU A 267 -7.74 -29.63 -29.06
N ALA A 268 -7.76 -28.39 -28.58
CA ALA A 268 -8.84 -27.88 -27.75
C ALA A 268 -10.15 -27.76 -28.53
N VAL A 269 -10.11 -27.36 -29.81
CA VAL A 269 -11.29 -27.32 -30.67
C VAL A 269 -11.82 -28.75 -30.89
N GLU A 270 -10.95 -29.70 -31.24
CA GLU A 270 -11.35 -31.10 -31.47
C GLU A 270 -12.01 -31.74 -30.24
N ARG A 271 -11.54 -31.42 -29.05
CA ARG A 271 -12.00 -32.04 -27.80
C ARG A 271 -13.19 -31.33 -27.14
N LEU A 272 -13.30 -30.00 -27.28
CA LEU A 272 -14.28 -29.17 -26.56
C LEU A 272 -15.39 -28.62 -27.45
N ALA A 273 -15.22 -28.66 -28.80
CA ALA A 273 -16.29 -28.31 -29.73
C ALA A 273 -17.41 -29.35 -29.64
N GLY A 274 -18.63 -28.91 -29.34
CA GLY A 274 -19.77 -29.81 -29.08
C GLY A 274 -20.04 -30.09 -27.60
N MET A 275 -19.09 -29.79 -26.69
CA MET A 275 -19.33 -29.82 -25.22
C MET A 275 -19.86 -28.47 -24.73
N GLY A 276 -20.69 -27.80 -25.51
CA GLY A 276 -21.26 -26.48 -25.19
C GLY A 276 -20.40 -25.29 -25.60
N CYS A 277 -19.25 -25.46 -26.29
CA CYS A 277 -18.46 -24.38 -26.87
C CYS A 277 -18.64 -24.36 -28.40
N ALA A 278 -18.85 -23.18 -29.00
CA ALA A 278 -18.70 -23.01 -30.43
C ALA A 278 -17.23 -23.09 -30.81
N ALA A 279 -16.90 -23.83 -31.87
CA ALA A 279 -15.51 -24.04 -32.32
C ALA A 279 -14.75 -22.73 -32.57
N GLY A 280 -15.44 -21.67 -33.02
CA GLY A 280 -14.85 -20.35 -33.27
C GLY A 280 -14.49 -19.56 -32.03
N ASP A 281 -15.08 -19.87 -30.86
CA ASP A 281 -14.86 -19.15 -29.63
C ASP A 281 -13.64 -19.68 -28.84
N ILE A 282 -13.19 -20.91 -29.13
CA ILE A 282 -12.13 -21.59 -28.37
C ILE A 282 -10.75 -20.94 -28.60
N PRO A 283 -10.23 -20.78 -29.84
CA PRO A 283 -8.91 -20.23 -30.07
C PRO A 283 -8.72 -18.81 -29.55
N PRO A 284 -9.66 -17.84 -29.76
CA PRO A 284 -9.46 -16.48 -29.28
C PRO A 284 -9.38 -16.38 -27.76
N ARG A 285 -10.08 -17.26 -27.04
CA ARG A 285 -10.06 -17.28 -25.56
C ARG A 285 -8.76 -17.87 -25.02
N ILE A 286 -8.22 -18.91 -25.64
CA ILE A 286 -6.92 -19.48 -25.31
C ILE A 286 -5.82 -18.45 -25.59
N ASP A 287 -5.86 -17.76 -26.75
CA ASP A 287 -4.93 -16.69 -27.10
C ASP A 287 -4.97 -15.54 -26.07
N SER A 288 -6.16 -15.14 -25.66
CA SER A 288 -6.32 -14.10 -24.64
C SER A 288 -5.70 -14.54 -23.31
N GLY A 289 -5.96 -15.75 -22.85
CA GLY A 289 -5.32 -16.30 -21.65
C GLY A 289 -3.80 -16.41 -21.76
N TYR A 290 -3.29 -16.76 -22.92
CA TYR A 290 -1.86 -16.91 -23.20
C TYR A 290 -1.13 -15.56 -23.25
N ARG A 291 -1.70 -14.54 -23.93
CA ARG A 291 -1.10 -13.20 -24.08
C ARG A 291 -1.09 -12.41 -22.78
N TYR A 292 -2.16 -12.55 -21.98
CA TYR A 292 -2.32 -11.82 -20.71
C TYR A 292 -1.91 -12.63 -19.47
N ALA A 293 -1.15 -13.71 -19.65
CA ALA A 293 -0.58 -14.45 -18.53
C ALA A 293 0.44 -13.56 -17.78
N ASP A 294 0.17 -13.31 -16.52
CA ASP A 294 1.16 -12.68 -15.64
C ASP A 294 2.26 -13.69 -15.30
N MET A 295 3.40 -13.56 -15.95
CA MET A 295 4.56 -14.46 -15.78
C MET A 295 5.13 -14.40 -14.35
N ASN A 296 4.72 -13.44 -13.53
CA ASN A 296 5.12 -13.34 -12.12
C ASN A 296 4.18 -14.10 -11.17
N LYS A 297 3.04 -14.60 -11.67
CA LYS A 297 2.08 -15.40 -10.90
C LYS A 297 1.97 -16.79 -11.53
N GLY A 298 2.58 -17.78 -10.92
CA GLY A 298 2.39 -19.18 -11.28
C GLY A 298 0.92 -19.63 -11.11
N PRO A 299 0.50 -20.77 -11.72
CA PRO A 299 -0.85 -21.29 -11.57
C PRO A 299 -1.14 -21.64 -10.11
N GLU A 300 -2.28 -21.18 -9.58
CA GLU A 300 -2.74 -21.58 -8.25
C GLU A 300 -3.07 -23.08 -8.26
N THR A 301 -2.30 -23.86 -7.52
CA THR A 301 -2.55 -25.29 -7.32
C THR A 301 -3.44 -25.53 -6.09
N PRO A 302 -4.19 -26.63 -6.01
CA PRO A 302 -4.96 -27.00 -4.82
C PRO A 302 -4.11 -27.04 -3.53
N ALA A 303 -2.83 -27.42 -3.63
CA ALA A 303 -1.88 -27.40 -2.52
C ALA A 303 -1.58 -25.99 -2.00
N SER A 304 -1.57 -24.95 -2.85
CA SER A 304 -1.37 -23.58 -2.42
C SER A 304 -2.57 -23.00 -1.65
N ARG A 305 -3.78 -23.54 -1.87
CA ARG A 305 -4.98 -23.18 -1.08
C ARG A 305 -4.98 -23.85 0.30
N ALA A 306 -4.49 -25.09 0.40
CA ALA A 306 -4.40 -25.80 1.69
C ALA A 306 -3.36 -25.17 2.63
N HIS A 307 -2.26 -24.62 2.10
CA HIS A 307 -1.24 -23.93 2.90
C HIS A 307 -1.68 -22.55 3.41
N LYS A 308 -2.67 -21.90 2.78
CA LYS A 308 -3.27 -20.65 3.32
C LYS A 308 -4.23 -20.89 4.49
N ALA A 309 -4.70 -22.13 4.69
CA ALA A 309 -5.68 -22.48 5.73
C ALA A 309 -5.05 -23.06 7.01
N GLN A 310 -3.79 -23.49 6.97
CA GLN A 310 -3.07 -23.94 8.15
C GLN A 310 -1.99 -22.92 8.49
N GLY A 311 -2.22 -22.15 9.55
CA GLY A 311 -1.25 -21.21 10.09
C GLY A 311 0.02 -21.95 10.48
N SER A 312 1.05 -21.85 9.65
CA SER A 312 2.40 -22.30 10.00
C SER A 312 2.93 -21.43 11.14
N PRO A 313 3.58 -22.00 12.16
CA PRO A 313 4.19 -21.19 13.20
C PRO A 313 5.23 -20.27 12.55
N MET A 314 5.13 -18.96 12.88
CA MET A 314 6.11 -17.96 12.47
C MET A 314 7.51 -18.43 12.84
N ARG A 315 8.29 -18.87 11.86
CA ARG A 315 9.75 -18.92 11.99
C ARG A 315 10.23 -17.49 11.78
N TYR A 316 10.65 -16.86 12.85
CA TYR A 316 11.43 -15.62 12.80
C TYR A 316 12.74 -15.92 12.05
N SER A 317 12.81 -15.61 10.77
CA SER A 317 14.07 -15.39 10.09
C SER A 317 14.57 -14.00 10.48
N GLU A 318 15.83 -13.88 10.89
CA GLU A 318 16.42 -12.56 11.15
C GLU A 318 16.39 -11.73 9.85
N PRO A 319 15.99 -10.46 9.91
CA PRO A 319 15.88 -9.62 8.72
C PRO A 319 17.26 -9.33 8.12
N ASN A 320 17.32 -9.25 6.80
CA ASN A 320 18.49 -8.79 6.02
C ASN A 320 18.84 -7.33 6.37
N GLU A 321 20.09 -6.92 6.13
CA GLU A 321 20.53 -5.54 6.43
C GLU A 321 19.70 -4.45 5.71
N GLY A 322 19.27 -4.66 4.47
CA GLY A 322 18.29 -3.79 3.80
C GLY A 322 16.88 -3.92 4.37
N GLU A 323 16.52 -5.08 4.94
CA GLU A 323 15.29 -5.26 5.71
C GLU A 323 15.41 -4.66 7.11
N GLU A 324 16.61 -4.64 7.70
CA GLU A 324 16.90 -3.97 8.98
C GLU A 324 16.92 -2.44 8.84
N GLU A 325 17.42 -1.91 7.73
CA GLU A 325 17.33 -0.49 7.41
C GLU A 325 15.88 -0.07 7.15
N ALA A 326 15.15 -0.85 6.36
CA ALA A 326 13.72 -0.69 6.14
C ALA A 326 12.91 -0.93 7.43
N GLU A 327 13.37 -1.78 8.33
CA GLU A 327 12.72 -2.01 9.64
C GLU A 327 13.07 -0.93 10.66
N LEU A 328 14.29 -0.38 10.62
CA LEU A 328 14.66 0.83 11.38
C LEU A 328 13.91 2.07 10.89
N GLU A 329 13.78 2.25 9.58
CA GLU A 329 12.94 3.29 9.01
C GLU A 329 11.46 3.07 9.37
N LYS A 330 10.98 1.81 9.35
CA LYS A 330 9.66 1.44 9.88
C LYS A 330 9.51 1.75 11.36
N LEU A 331 10.50 1.42 12.19
CA LEU A 331 10.49 1.70 13.64
C LEU A 331 10.53 3.20 13.92
N GLU A 332 11.29 3.98 13.14
CA GLU A 332 11.29 5.44 13.23
C GLU A 332 9.96 6.03 12.73
N ALA A 333 9.42 5.52 11.63
CA ALA A 333 8.09 5.90 11.13
C ALA A 333 6.99 5.48 12.11
N ASP A 334 7.08 4.30 12.72
CA ASP A 334 6.15 3.85 13.76
C ASP A 334 6.27 4.67 15.05
N LYS A 335 7.47 5.12 15.39
CA LYS A 335 7.68 6.06 16.52
C LYS A 335 7.02 7.41 16.24
N LEU A 336 7.18 7.95 15.03
CA LEU A 336 6.51 9.17 14.60
C LEU A 336 4.99 9.00 14.54
N ARG A 337 4.48 7.85 14.06
CA ARG A 337 3.04 7.52 14.08
C ARG A 337 2.47 7.41 15.49
N ARG A 338 3.27 7.06 16.50
CA ARG A 338 2.86 7.06 17.91
C ARG A 338 2.71 8.47 18.48
N GLU A 339 3.42 9.44 17.91
CA GLU A 339 3.44 10.84 18.33
C GLU A 339 2.41 11.72 17.59
N VAL A 340 1.69 11.17 16.57
CA VAL A 340 0.62 11.93 15.88
C VAL A 340 -0.51 12.28 16.85
N PRO A 341 -1.08 13.49 16.74
CA PRO A 341 -2.07 13.97 17.70
C PRO A 341 -3.37 13.15 17.61
N CYS A 342 -4.07 13.08 18.75
CA CYS A 342 -5.50 12.77 18.80
C CYS A 342 -6.30 14.07 18.72
N LEU A 343 -7.58 13.96 18.44
CA LEU A 343 -8.52 15.06 18.65
C LEU A 343 -8.54 15.46 20.14
N LEU A 344 -8.64 16.76 20.38
CA LEU A 344 -8.69 17.29 21.73
C LEU A 344 -9.99 16.89 22.45
N ASP A 345 -9.92 16.55 23.72
CA ASP A 345 -11.10 16.12 24.48
C ASP A 345 -12.18 17.22 24.53
N GLU A 346 -11.80 18.48 24.60
CA GLU A 346 -12.69 19.64 24.61
C GLU A 346 -13.53 19.79 23.33
N LEU A 347 -13.04 19.25 22.20
CA LEU A 347 -13.78 19.27 20.94
C LEU A 347 -15.10 18.50 21.04
N PHE A 348 -15.12 17.40 21.80
CA PHE A 348 -16.29 16.53 21.90
C PHE A 348 -17.48 17.18 22.60
N ASP A 349 -17.23 18.16 23.47
CA ASP A 349 -18.29 18.92 24.15
C ASP A 349 -19.02 19.89 23.20
N ARG A 350 -18.37 20.27 22.10
CA ARG A 350 -18.87 21.23 21.11
C ARG A 350 -19.59 20.61 19.92
N LEU A 351 -19.54 19.29 19.78
CA LEU A 351 -20.21 18.60 18.68
C LEU A 351 -21.74 18.75 18.71
N PRO A 352 -22.45 18.67 17.58
CA PRO A 352 -23.90 18.46 17.53
C PRO A 352 -24.32 17.23 18.35
N ASP A 353 -25.52 17.28 18.96
CA ASP A 353 -25.99 16.25 19.86
C ASP A 353 -26.03 14.85 19.25
N PHE A 354 -26.40 14.76 17.97
CA PHE A 354 -26.38 13.50 17.22
C PHE A 354 -25.00 12.82 17.26
N LEU A 355 -23.92 13.55 17.02
CA LEU A 355 -22.55 13.02 17.07
C LEU A 355 -22.12 12.65 18.49
N LYS A 356 -22.43 13.49 19.50
CA LYS A 356 -22.14 13.20 20.90
C LYS A 356 -22.70 11.87 21.34
N ARG A 357 -23.99 11.62 21.03
CA ARG A 357 -24.69 10.37 21.39
C ARG A 357 -24.01 9.15 20.76
N GLY A 358 -23.57 9.22 19.49
CA GLY A 358 -22.86 8.14 18.84
C GLY A 358 -21.53 7.77 19.50
N LEU A 359 -20.88 8.72 20.19
CA LEU A 359 -19.56 8.55 20.79
C LEU A 359 -19.60 8.13 22.27
N THR A 360 -20.75 8.22 22.95
CA THR A 360 -20.91 8.04 24.39
C THR A 360 -20.33 6.74 24.94
N HIS A 361 -20.35 5.68 24.12
CA HIS A 361 -19.97 4.32 24.57
C HIS A 361 -18.54 3.93 24.16
N VAL A 362 -17.78 4.81 23.48
CA VAL A 362 -16.40 4.53 23.04
C VAL A 362 -15.41 5.24 23.96
N ARG A 363 -14.64 4.48 24.73
CA ARG A 363 -13.74 5.02 25.77
C ARG A 363 -12.31 5.28 25.26
N ASN A 364 -11.84 4.53 24.29
CA ASN A 364 -10.49 4.70 23.75
C ASN A 364 -10.45 5.93 22.84
N LYS A 365 -9.51 6.84 23.08
CA LYS A 365 -9.39 8.12 22.35
C LYS A 365 -9.26 7.91 20.85
N ARG A 366 -8.37 7.02 20.39
CA ARG A 366 -8.17 6.75 18.97
C ARG A 366 -9.38 6.13 18.29
N GLU A 367 -10.07 5.21 18.97
CA GLU A 367 -11.31 4.61 18.45
C GLU A 367 -12.45 5.63 18.41
N ARG A 368 -12.52 6.51 19.39
CA ARG A 368 -13.50 7.62 19.44
C ARG A 368 -13.27 8.58 18.26
N ASP A 369 -12.02 8.96 18.00
CA ASP A 369 -11.65 9.82 16.88
C ASP A 369 -12.02 9.15 15.54
N ILE A 370 -11.65 7.87 15.35
CA ILE A 370 -11.98 7.10 14.15
C ILE A 370 -13.50 7.02 13.97
N LEU A 371 -14.25 6.75 15.04
CA LEU A 371 -15.72 6.68 14.95
C LEU A 371 -16.33 8.03 14.59
N LEU A 372 -15.90 9.13 15.23
CA LEU A 372 -16.37 10.48 14.91
C LEU A 372 -16.14 10.81 13.44
N LEU A 373 -14.90 10.65 12.94
CA LEU A 373 -14.55 10.94 11.55
C LEU A 373 -15.34 10.06 10.58
N SER A 374 -15.55 8.79 10.92
CA SER A 374 -16.36 7.88 10.11
C SER A 374 -17.84 8.23 10.12
N MET A 375 -18.38 8.70 11.25
CA MET A 375 -19.76 9.24 11.32
C MET A 375 -19.89 10.47 10.43
N ILE A 376 -19.01 11.47 10.58
CA ILE A 376 -19.00 12.68 9.76
C ILE A 376 -18.95 12.32 8.27
N THR A 377 -18.07 11.39 7.88
CA THR A 377 -17.93 10.98 6.48
C THR A 377 -19.16 10.25 5.95
N ASN A 378 -19.76 9.32 6.71
CA ASN A 378 -20.99 8.65 6.26
C ASN A 378 -22.17 9.62 6.20
N ILE A 379 -22.29 10.55 7.14
CA ILE A 379 -23.33 11.59 7.15
C ILE A 379 -23.13 12.53 5.97
N SER A 380 -21.89 12.89 5.59
CA SER A 380 -21.62 13.83 4.50
C SER A 380 -22.27 13.44 3.18
N GLY A 381 -22.34 12.13 2.87
CA GLY A 381 -23.05 11.59 1.71
C GLY A 381 -24.55 11.41 1.90
N CYS A 382 -25.11 11.83 3.05
CA CYS A 382 -26.51 11.72 3.39
C CYS A 382 -27.19 13.08 3.61
N LEU A 383 -26.63 14.18 3.07
CA LEU A 383 -27.11 15.54 3.28
C LEU A 383 -27.62 16.16 1.95
N PRO A 384 -28.82 15.81 1.49
CA PRO A 384 -29.37 16.30 0.23
C PRO A 384 -29.48 17.83 0.24
N GLY A 385 -29.01 18.47 -0.84
CA GLY A 385 -29.13 19.91 -1.03
C GLY A 385 -28.28 20.78 -0.11
N VAL A 386 -27.40 20.22 0.72
CA VAL A 386 -26.47 21.00 1.54
C VAL A 386 -25.25 21.36 0.69
N ARG A 387 -25.03 22.67 0.48
CA ARG A 387 -24.02 23.22 -0.41
C ARG A 387 -23.30 24.40 0.25
N MET A 388 -22.09 24.72 -0.26
CA MET A 388 -21.33 25.93 0.09
C MET A 388 -20.63 26.46 -1.15
N ASN A 389 -20.61 27.77 -1.31
CA ASN A 389 -19.75 28.41 -2.30
C ASN A 389 -18.33 28.54 -1.74
N TYR A 390 -17.36 27.88 -2.38
CA TYR A 390 -15.94 27.91 -2.01
C TYR A 390 -15.11 28.36 -3.21
N GLY A 391 -14.58 29.57 -3.15
CA GLY A 391 -13.76 30.13 -4.24
C GLY A 391 -14.50 30.30 -5.57
N GLY A 392 -15.80 30.54 -5.54
CA GLY A 392 -16.64 30.70 -6.73
C GLY A 392 -17.21 29.41 -7.31
N MET A 393 -16.92 28.27 -6.71
CA MET A 393 -17.48 26.97 -7.07
C MET A 393 -18.37 26.46 -5.95
N VAL A 394 -19.45 25.78 -6.31
CA VAL A 394 -20.40 25.19 -5.35
C VAL A 394 -20.00 23.76 -5.05
N TYR A 395 -19.81 23.45 -3.78
CA TYR A 395 -19.43 22.12 -3.31
C TYR A 395 -20.46 21.55 -2.33
N SER A 396 -20.63 20.23 -2.36
CA SER A 396 -21.35 19.48 -1.33
C SER A 396 -20.44 19.10 -0.16
N ALA A 397 -21.03 18.50 0.86
CA ALA A 397 -20.31 18.07 2.07
C ALA A 397 -19.48 16.79 1.91
N ASP A 398 -19.51 16.13 0.74
CA ASP A 398 -18.92 14.80 0.50
C ASP A 398 -17.46 14.70 0.91
N LEU A 399 -17.12 13.74 1.76
CA LEU A 399 -15.79 13.51 2.31
C LEU A 399 -15.22 12.16 1.92
N TYR A 400 -13.91 12.10 1.75
CA TYR A 400 -13.15 10.86 1.64
C TYR A 400 -12.27 10.69 2.88
N LEU A 401 -12.47 9.59 3.61
CA LEU A 401 -11.72 9.24 4.81
C LEU A 401 -11.08 7.86 4.67
N VAL A 402 -9.81 7.75 5.02
CA VAL A 402 -9.10 6.48 5.19
C VAL A 402 -8.48 6.41 6.58
N ALA A 403 -8.97 5.49 7.40
CA ALA A 403 -8.37 5.20 8.70
C ALA A 403 -7.35 4.06 8.58
N LEU A 404 -6.10 4.32 8.97
CA LEU A 404 -4.98 3.40 8.87
C LEU A 404 -4.57 2.86 10.22
N ALA A 405 -4.67 1.54 10.40
CA ALA A 405 -4.14 0.86 11.57
C ALA A 405 -3.78 -0.59 11.22
N GLY A 406 -2.89 -1.19 11.99
CA GLY A 406 -2.61 -2.62 11.90
C GLY A 406 -3.87 -3.46 12.18
N SER A 407 -3.84 -4.74 11.81
CA SER A 407 -4.96 -5.65 12.08
C SER A 407 -5.23 -5.75 13.58
N GLY A 408 -6.52 -5.73 13.99
CA GLY A 408 -6.91 -5.81 15.40
C GLY A 408 -6.65 -4.58 16.26
N ARG A 409 -6.28 -3.42 15.67
CA ARG A 409 -5.91 -2.19 16.39
C ARG A 409 -7.01 -1.12 16.36
N GLY A 410 -8.27 -1.52 16.60
CA GLY A 410 -9.39 -0.61 16.88
C GLY A 410 -10.09 0.01 15.68
N LYS A 411 -9.59 -0.19 14.42
CA LYS A 411 -10.24 0.36 13.22
C LYS A 411 -11.65 -0.22 12.94
N GLY A 412 -11.99 -1.37 13.53
CA GLY A 412 -13.29 -2.02 13.35
C GLY A 412 -14.48 -1.19 13.85
N VAL A 413 -14.26 -0.18 14.68
CA VAL A 413 -15.30 0.74 15.16
C VAL A 413 -15.97 1.51 14.01
N MET A 414 -15.30 1.70 12.86
CA MET A 414 -15.88 2.33 11.66
C MET A 414 -17.12 1.60 11.15
N GLN A 415 -17.23 0.29 11.37
CA GLN A 415 -18.38 -0.50 10.95
C GLN A 415 -19.70 -0.05 11.61
N LEU A 416 -19.63 0.60 12.77
CA LEU A 416 -20.79 1.19 13.40
C LEU A 416 -21.31 2.40 12.62
N ALA A 417 -20.41 3.29 12.20
CA ALA A 417 -20.77 4.43 11.36
C ALA A 417 -21.33 4.01 9.99
N ALA A 418 -20.85 2.90 9.41
CA ALA A 418 -21.32 2.36 8.13
C ALA A 418 -22.79 1.84 8.19
N ILE A 419 -23.38 1.72 9.39
CA ILE A 419 -24.80 1.37 9.58
C ILE A 419 -25.69 2.60 9.31
N LEU A 420 -25.24 3.81 9.59
CA LEU A 420 -26.06 5.02 9.54
C LEU A 420 -26.80 5.23 8.22
N PRO A 421 -26.19 5.06 7.01
CA PRO A 421 -26.89 5.23 5.73
C PRO A 421 -27.91 4.13 5.40
N ALA A 422 -27.97 3.04 6.18
CA ALA A 422 -28.78 1.87 5.83
C ALA A 422 -30.28 2.17 5.78
N ALA A 423 -30.79 2.95 6.73
CA ALA A 423 -32.22 3.31 6.77
C ALA A 423 -32.65 4.15 5.55
N ILE A 424 -31.75 5.00 5.03
CA ILE A 424 -32.01 5.79 3.80
C ILE A 424 -32.01 4.86 2.57
N GLN A 425 -31.12 3.87 2.50
CA GLN A 425 -31.13 2.87 1.43
C GLN A 425 -32.42 2.03 1.50
N GLU A 426 -32.84 1.57 2.68
CA GLU A 426 -34.10 0.84 2.87
C GLU A 426 -35.32 1.67 2.41
N TYR A 427 -35.31 2.97 2.70
CA TYR A 427 -36.34 3.92 2.21
C TYR A 427 -36.33 4.05 0.68
N TYR A 428 -35.16 4.13 0.07
CA TYR A 428 -35.03 4.14 -1.39
C TYR A 428 -35.51 2.83 -2.03
N ASP A 429 -35.19 1.69 -1.43
CA ASP A 429 -35.66 0.39 -1.89
C ASP A 429 -37.21 0.28 -1.85
N GLU A 430 -37.85 0.91 -0.89
CA GLU A 430 -39.32 0.98 -0.83
C GLU A 430 -39.90 1.87 -1.94
N LEU A 431 -39.29 3.03 -2.18
CA LEU A 431 -39.69 3.92 -3.28
C LEU A 431 -39.50 3.23 -4.64
N ASN A 432 -38.34 2.58 -4.87
CA ASN A 432 -38.06 1.85 -6.10
C ASN A 432 -39.08 0.74 -6.35
N ARG A 433 -39.42 -0.03 -5.30
CA ARG A 433 -40.48 -1.07 -5.40
C ARG A 433 -41.85 -0.50 -5.74
N LYS A 434 -42.18 0.68 -5.25
CA LYS A 434 -43.43 1.38 -5.59
C LYS A 434 -43.43 1.80 -7.04
N ASP A 435 -42.36 2.51 -7.47
CA ASP A 435 -42.23 3.02 -8.84
C ASP A 435 -42.22 1.85 -9.87
N GLU A 436 -41.56 0.74 -9.54
CA GLU A 436 -41.54 -0.47 -10.37
C GLU A 436 -42.97 -1.08 -10.51
N ARG A 437 -43.74 -1.13 -9.45
CA ARG A 437 -45.15 -1.61 -9.51
C ARG A 437 -46.01 -0.73 -10.40
N GLU A 438 -45.87 0.60 -10.26
CA GLU A 438 -46.59 1.57 -11.07
C GLU A 438 -46.18 1.45 -12.56
N TYR A 439 -44.88 1.34 -12.82
CA TYR A 439 -44.35 1.12 -14.17
C TYR A 439 -44.92 -0.16 -14.80
N ARG A 440 -44.85 -1.28 -14.08
CA ARG A 440 -45.41 -2.56 -14.56
C ARG A 440 -46.92 -2.44 -14.89
N GLN A 441 -47.69 -1.73 -14.09
CA GLN A 441 -49.11 -1.49 -14.37
C GLN A 441 -49.30 -0.64 -15.64
N LYS A 442 -48.52 0.43 -15.80
CA LYS A 442 -48.55 1.25 -17.01
C LYS A 442 -48.13 0.45 -18.26
N LEU A 443 -47.09 -0.34 -18.12
CA LEU A 443 -46.55 -1.19 -19.20
C LEU A 443 -47.59 -2.26 -19.66
N LEU A 444 -48.29 -2.87 -18.70
CA LEU A 444 -49.36 -3.81 -19.03
C LEU A 444 -50.52 -3.14 -19.81
N LYS A 445 -50.92 -1.91 -19.43
CA LYS A 445 -51.93 -1.13 -20.16
C LYS A 445 -51.44 -0.77 -21.57
N TRP A 446 -50.18 -0.32 -21.68
CA TRP A 446 -49.53 -0.02 -22.96
C TRP A 446 -49.48 -1.23 -23.89
N ASN A 447 -49.04 -2.40 -23.40
CA ASN A 447 -48.97 -3.63 -24.16
C ASN A 447 -50.36 -4.10 -24.63
N LEU A 448 -51.43 -3.83 -23.84
CA LEU A 448 -52.82 -4.10 -24.27
C LEU A 448 -53.24 -3.15 -25.39
N GLU A 449 -52.95 -1.86 -25.25
CA GLU A 449 -53.23 -0.83 -26.27
C GLU A 449 -52.48 -1.10 -27.56
N GLU A 450 -51.22 -1.50 -27.50
CA GLU A 450 -50.39 -1.90 -28.65
C GLU A 450 -51.04 -3.07 -29.41
N ARG A 451 -51.57 -4.09 -28.72
CA ARG A 451 -52.27 -5.22 -29.31
C ARG A 451 -53.59 -4.79 -29.94
N LEU A 452 -54.35 -3.93 -29.29
CA LEU A 452 -55.61 -3.39 -29.84
C LEU A 452 -55.34 -2.55 -31.10
N ALA A 453 -54.36 -1.69 -31.05
CA ALA A 453 -53.94 -0.85 -32.19
C ALA A 453 -53.52 -1.74 -33.39
N ALA A 454 -52.79 -2.85 -33.12
CA ALA A 454 -52.37 -3.78 -34.17
C ALA A 454 -53.59 -4.49 -34.78
N GLN A 455 -54.59 -4.89 -33.97
CA GLN A 455 -55.85 -5.46 -34.50
C GLN A 455 -56.64 -4.47 -35.35
N GLU A 456 -56.67 -3.21 -34.96
CA GLU A 456 -57.34 -2.11 -35.66
C GLU A 456 -56.52 -1.55 -36.83
N LYS A 457 -55.31 -2.07 -37.11
CA LYS A 457 -54.37 -1.61 -38.14
C LYS A 457 -53.99 -0.11 -38.00
N ARG A 458 -53.97 0.40 -36.79
CA ARG A 458 -53.46 1.76 -36.46
C ARG A 458 -52.14 1.65 -35.68
N VAL A 459 -51.38 2.70 -35.71
CA VAL A 459 -50.14 2.84 -34.90
C VAL A 459 -50.53 3.32 -33.51
N PRO A 460 -50.06 2.68 -32.44
CA PRO A 460 -50.24 3.19 -31.08
C PRO A 460 -49.52 4.53 -30.91
N ASP A 461 -50.00 5.34 -30.01
CA ASP A 461 -49.32 6.59 -29.63
C ASP A 461 -48.04 6.31 -28.85
N LEU A 462 -46.91 6.36 -29.52
CA LEU A 462 -45.59 6.03 -28.93
C LEU A 462 -45.20 6.92 -27.73
N ASP A 463 -45.76 8.12 -27.66
CA ASP A 463 -45.53 9.07 -26.55
C ASP A 463 -46.17 8.57 -25.22
N GLN A 464 -47.10 7.60 -25.30
CA GLN A 464 -47.71 6.99 -24.11
C GLN A 464 -46.96 5.74 -23.63
N CYS A 465 -45.89 5.33 -24.31
CA CYS A 465 -45.04 4.25 -23.84
C CYS A 465 -44.40 4.61 -22.49
N PRO A 466 -44.61 3.83 -21.42
CA PRO A 466 -44.07 4.21 -20.14
C PRO A 466 -42.55 4.06 -20.11
N GLU A 467 -41.87 5.09 -19.65
CA GLU A 467 -40.42 5.04 -19.41
C GLU A 467 -40.10 4.25 -18.15
N MET A 468 -39.02 3.49 -18.21
CA MET A 468 -38.54 2.74 -17.04
C MET A 468 -38.08 3.72 -15.96
N PRO A 469 -38.52 3.60 -14.70
CA PRO A 469 -38.11 4.49 -13.63
C PRO A 469 -36.61 4.33 -13.32
N VAL A 470 -35.95 5.45 -13.04
CA VAL A 470 -34.55 5.44 -12.59
C VAL A 470 -34.52 4.92 -11.15
N GLU A 471 -33.70 3.90 -10.93
CA GLU A 471 -33.50 3.31 -9.60
C GLU A 471 -32.72 4.28 -8.71
N ARG A 472 -33.21 4.55 -7.49
CA ARG A 472 -32.48 5.36 -6.50
C ARG A 472 -31.51 4.50 -5.74
N ILE A 473 -30.26 4.94 -5.66
CA ILE A 473 -29.18 4.25 -4.97
C ILE A 473 -28.46 5.24 -4.07
N LEU A 474 -28.14 4.85 -2.85
CA LEU A 474 -27.27 5.59 -1.94
C LEU A 474 -26.00 4.81 -1.65
N LYS A 475 -26.11 3.51 -1.35
CA LYS A 475 -24.97 2.68 -0.94
C LYS A 475 -24.41 1.91 -2.11
N VAL A 476 -23.09 2.02 -2.32
CA VAL A 476 -22.39 1.27 -3.36
C VAL A 476 -21.35 0.34 -2.77
N ALA A 477 -21.16 -0.81 -3.42
CA ALA A 477 -20.15 -1.78 -3.02
C ALA A 477 -18.73 -1.27 -3.38
N PRO A 478 -17.71 -1.46 -2.50
CA PRO A 478 -16.36 -0.97 -2.75
C PRO A 478 -15.63 -1.68 -3.90
N ASN A 479 -16.11 -2.84 -4.34
CA ASN A 479 -15.59 -3.60 -5.48
C ASN A 479 -16.35 -3.35 -6.80
N ILE A 480 -17.11 -2.26 -6.87
CA ILE A 480 -17.88 -1.86 -8.05
C ILE A 480 -16.95 -1.59 -9.25
N SER A 481 -17.40 -1.94 -10.46
CA SER A 481 -16.65 -1.61 -11.69
C SER A 481 -16.81 -0.13 -12.07
N LYS A 482 -15.91 0.41 -12.91
CA LYS A 482 -15.97 1.80 -13.38
C LYS A 482 -17.31 2.13 -14.02
N SER A 483 -17.77 1.26 -14.94
CA SER A 483 -19.04 1.48 -15.65
C SER A 483 -20.23 1.48 -14.69
N GLN A 484 -20.27 0.55 -13.76
CA GLN A 484 -21.34 0.49 -12.76
C GLN A 484 -21.29 1.65 -11.78
N LEU A 485 -20.09 2.17 -11.44
CA LEU A 485 -19.96 3.36 -10.59
C LEU A 485 -20.54 4.60 -11.29
N ILE A 486 -20.30 4.78 -12.59
CA ILE A 486 -20.86 5.92 -13.35
C ILE A 486 -22.41 5.81 -13.42
N LEU A 487 -22.96 4.62 -13.64
CA LEU A 487 -24.43 4.42 -13.61
C LEU A 487 -24.99 4.67 -12.20
N ALA A 488 -24.29 4.23 -11.17
CA ALA A 488 -24.70 4.50 -9.79
C ALA A 488 -24.63 5.98 -9.44
N LEU A 489 -23.64 6.73 -9.93
CA LEU A 489 -23.56 8.19 -9.75
C LEU A 489 -24.71 8.91 -10.47
N GLU A 490 -25.10 8.44 -11.65
CA GLU A 490 -26.31 8.95 -12.35
C GLU A 490 -27.57 8.69 -11.52
N ALA A 491 -27.72 7.46 -11.01
CA ALA A 491 -28.87 7.06 -10.17
C ALA A 491 -28.89 7.74 -8.80
N GLY A 492 -27.73 8.06 -8.21
CA GLY A 492 -27.60 8.79 -6.96
C GLY A 492 -28.03 10.24 -7.07
N GLY A 493 -27.94 10.81 -8.27
CA GLY A 493 -28.36 12.19 -8.57
C GLY A 493 -27.73 13.22 -7.64
N ALA A 494 -28.51 14.23 -7.24
CA ALA A 494 -28.04 15.34 -6.39
C ALA A 494 -27.74 14.95 -4.92
N VAL A 495 -28.10 13.75 -4.48
CA VAL A 495 -27.76 13.24 -3.14
C VAL A 495 -26.37 12.59 -3.16
N GLY A 496 -26.10 11.81 -4.21
CA GLY A 496 -24.86 11.10 -4.39
C GLY A 496 -24.84 9.70 -3.76
N LEU A 497 -23.64 9.22 -3.49
CA LEU A 497 -23.38 7.86 -3.06
C LEU A 497 -22.53 7.81 -1.79
N VAL A 498 -22.70 6.72 -1.03
CA VAL A 498 -21.85 6.39 0.11
C VAL A 498 -21.17 5.06 -0.13
N MET A 499 -19.83 5.06 -0.18
CA MET A 499 -19.00 3.86 -0.30
C MET A 499 -18.31 3.57 1.01
N ASN A 500 -18.54 2.38 1.58
CA ASN A 500 -17.87 1.92 2.79
C ASN A 500 -16.99 0.70 2.48
N ALA A 501 -15.70 0.75 2.84
CA ALA A 501 -14.77 -0.36 2.70
C ALA A 501 -14.11 -0.71 4.03
N SER A 502 -14.34 -1.93 4.52
CA SER A 502 -13.67 -2.41 5.74
C SER A 502 -12.17 -2.62 5.56
N GLU A 503 -11.73 -2.83 4.32
CA GLU A 503 -10.33 -2.95 3.93
C GLU A 503 -10.09 -2.31 2.56
N LEU A 504 -9.01 -1.54 2.43
CA LEU A 504 -8.62 -0.90 1.17
C LEU A 504 -8.39 -1.89 0.02
N ASP A 505 -8.03 -3.14 0.32
CA ASP A 505 -7.86 -4.18 -0.70
C ASP A 505 -9.17 -4.47 -1.47
N MET A 506 -10.35 -4.19 -0.90
CA MET A 506 -11.63 -4.33 -1.60
C MET A 506 -11.72 -3.36 -2.78
N ILE A 507 -11.30 -2.11 -2.59
CA ILE A 507 -11.27 -1.08 -3.64
C ILE A 507 -10.10 -1.35 -4.59
N SER A 508 -8.90 -1.60 -4.06
CA SER A 508 -7.68 -1.83 -4.86
C SER A 508 -7.81 -3.04 -5.77
N SER A 509 -8.48 -4.10 -5.32
CA SER A 509 -8.72 -5.29 -6.15
C SER A 509 -9.58 -5.00 -7.36
N ALA A 510 -10.56 -4.10 -7.25
CA ALA A 510 -11.36 -3.64 -8.38
C ALA A 510 -10.52 -2.77 -9.33
N MET A 511 -9.72 -1.85 -8.79
CA MET A 511 -8.88 -0.93 -9.57
C MET A 511 -7.78 -1.64 -10.39
N HIS A 512 -7.33 -2.83 -9.98
CA HIS A 512 -6.30 -3.61 -10.70
C HIS A 512 -6.87 -4.50 -11.81
N GLN A 513 -8.18 -4.58 -11.97
CA GLN A 513 -8.82 -5.25 -13.09
C GLN A 513 -8.83 -4.34 -14.33
N GLU A 514 -8.70 -4.91 -15.53
CA GLU A 514 -8.58 -4.17 -16.80
C GLU A 514 -9.76 -3.20 -17.05
N TYR A 515 -10.93 -3.53 -16.51
CA TYR A 515 -12.16 -2.71 -16.58
C TYR A 515 -12.51 -2.01 -15.26
N GLY A 516 -11.61 -2.06 -14.25
CA GLY A 516 -11.88 -1.62 -12.88
C GLY A 516 -11.19 -0.34 -12.45
N LYS A 517 -10.37 0.29 -13.30
CA LYS A 517 -9.70 1.55 -12.97
C LYS A 517 -10.72 2.69 -12.90
N HIS A 518 -11.21 2.98 -11.69
CA HIS A 518 -12.19 4.04 -11.42
C HIS A 518 -11.65 5.15 -10.51
N ASP A 519 -10.33 5.21 -10.30
CA ASP A 519 -9.69 6.27 -9.52
C ASP A 519 -9.87 7.65 -10.14
N ASP A 520 -9.94 7.75 -11.46
CA ASP A 520 -10.27 8.97 -12.19
C ASP A 520 -11.70 9.44 -11.88
N VAL A 521 -12.69 8.54 -11.89
CA VAL A 521 -14.08 8.84 -11.52
C VAL A 521 -14.17 9.32 -10.07
N MET A 522 -13.49 8.65 -9.15
CA MET A 522 -13.46 9.05 -7.74
C MET A 522 -12.81 10.44 -7.56
N ARG A 523 -11.73 10.73 -8.30
CA ARG A 523 -11.10 12.06 -8.25
C ARG A 523 -12.02 13.15 -8.80
N ALA A 524 -12.69 12.90 -9.92
CA ALA A 524 -13.65 13.80 -10.51
C ALA A 524 -14.83 14.03 -9.55
N ALA A 525 -15.45 12.98 -9.01
CA ALA A 525 -16.55 13.08 -8.07
C ALA A 525 -16.18 13.86 -6.80
N SER A 526 -14.94 13.73 -6.31
CA SER A 526 -14.48 14.51 -5.15
C SER A 526 -14.45 16.04 -5.39
N GLN A 527 -14.50 16.48 -6.64
CA GLN A 527 -14.46 17.89 -7.03
C GLN A 527 -15.72 18.33 -7.80
N HIS A 528 -16.71 17.43 -7.91
CA HIS A 528 -17.93 17.63 -8.72
C HIS A 528 -17.62 17.90 -10.20
N GLU A 529 -16.50 17.37 -10.70
CA GLU A 529 -16.14 17.44 -12.12
C GLU A 529 -16.96 16.41 -12.92
N GLU A 530 -17.44 16.79 -14.10
CA GLU A 530 -18.21 15.92 -14.97
C GLU A 530 -17.51 14.58 -15.24
N VAL A 531 -18.27 13.51 -15.16
CA VAL A 531 -17.86 12.17 -15.59
C VAL A 531 -18.80 11.64 -16.64
N SER A 532 -18.27 11.01 -17.68
CA SER A 532 -19.08 10.45 -18.75
C SER A 532 -18.54 9.11 -19.24
N SER A 533 -19.44 8.29 -19.77
CA SER A 533 -19.11 7.02 -20.42
C SER A 533 -20.12 6.65 -21.49
N TYR A 534 -19.62 6.11 -22.61
CA TYR A 534 -20.46 5.56 -23.65
C TYR A 534 -20.65 4.05 -23.47
N PHE A 535 -21.89 3.63 -23.25
CA PHE A 535 -22.27 2.23 -23.08
C PHE A 535 -22.63 1.63 -24.43
N LYS A 536 -21.78 0.72 -24.94
CA LYS A 536 -21.97 0.12 -26.27
C LYS A 536 -23.18 -0.81 -26.34
N THR A 537 -23.58 -1.41 -25.24
CA THR A 537 -24.71 -2.35 -25.17
C THR A 537 -26.03 -1.68 -25.52
N ASP A 538 -26.23 -0.47 -25.00
CA ASP A 538 -27.48 0.25 -25.10
C ASP A 538 -27.37 1.50 -26.02
N HIS A 539 -26.20 1.69 -26.65
CA HIS A 539 -25.87 2.87 -27.45
C HIS A 539 -26.15 4.19 -26.72
N ARG A 540 -25.94 4.18 -25.39
CA ARG A 540 -26.26 5.31 -24.52
C ARG A 540 -24.99 6.01 -24.04
N LEU A 541 -24.93 7.33 -24.19
CA LEU A 541 -23.98 8.21 -23.50
C LEU A 541 -24.58 8.59 -22.14
N VAL A 542 -23.91 8.19 -21.07
CA VAL A 542 -24.22 8.62 -19.70
C VAL A 542 -23.29 9.77 -19.34
N VAL A 543 -23.86 10.88 -18.90
CA VAL A 543 -23.12 12.09 -18.46
C VAL A 543 -23.63 12.48 -17.08
N VAL A 544 -22.74 12.51 -16.11
CA VAL A 544 -23.03 12.98 -14.76
C VAL A 544 -22.26 14.28 -14.55
N SER A 545 -22.95 15.40 -14.66
CA SER A 545 -22.32 16.74 -14.64
C SER A 545 -21.92 17.20 -13.25
N ASP A 546 -22.57 16.70 -12.20
CA ASP A 546 -22.32 17.02 -10.78
C ASP A 546 -22.31 15.73 -9.95
N PRO A 547 -21.25 14.90 -10.05
CA PRO A 547 -21.18 13.62 -9.33
C PRO A 547 -20.88 13.82 -7.86
N HIS A 548 -21.57 13.07 -6.99
CA HIS A 548 -21.44 13.12 -5.53
C HIS A 548 -21.06 11.75 -4.99
N LEU A 549 -20.00 11.67 -4.19
CA LEU A 549 -19.52 10.44 -3.56
C LEU A 549 -18.86 10.72 -2.22
N ALA A 550 -19.32 10.08 -1.17
CA ALA A 550 -18.63 9.99 0.11
C ALA A 550 -17.93 8.63 0.23
N LEU A 551 -16.67 8.62 0.66
CA LEU A 551 -15.86 7.41 0.83
C LEU A 551 -15.36 7.26 2.26
N CYS A 552 -15.73 6.17 2.92
CA CYS A 552 -15.23 5.82 4.25
C CYS A 552 -14.55 4.44 4.20
N ALA A 553 -13.23 4.42 4.32
CA ALA A 553 -12.45 3.19 4.19
C ALA A 553 -11.46 2.99 5.33
N SER A 554 -11.08 1.75 5.59
CA SER A 554 -9.97 1.44 6.50
C SER A 554 -8.96 0.50 5.86
N GLY A 555 -7.72 0.55 6.37
CA GLY A 555 -6.66 -0.28 5.84
C GLY A 555 -5.44 -0.36 6.73
N THR A 556 -4.45 -1.08 6.24
CA THR A 556 -3.09 -1.06 6.78
C THR A 556 -2.21 -0.15 5.94
N PRO A 557 -1.07 0.33 6.43
CA PRO A 557 -0.12 1.10 5.61
C PRO A 557 0.28 0.39 4.31
N ALA A 558 0.46 -0.93 4.33
CA ALA A 558 0.78 -1.71 3.13
C ALA A 558 -0.36 -1.74 2.10
N GLN A 559 -1.62 -1.71 2.54
CA GLN A 559 -2.78 -1.60 1.65
C GLN A 559 -2.92 -0.20 1.06
N LEU A 560 -2.51 0.85 1.79
CA LEU A 560 -2.49 2.22 1.28
C LEU A 560 -1.60 2.35 0.04
N HIS A 561 -0.39 1.78 0.06
CA HIS A 561 0.52 1.81 -1.09
C HIS A 561 -0.04 1.11 -2.34
N LYS A 562 -0.92 0.12 -2.16
CA LYS A 562 -1.62 -0.51 -3.29
C LYS A 562 -2.78 0.33 -3.80
N PHE A 563 -3.47 1.04 -2.90
CA PHE A 563 -4.61 1.89 -3.24
C PHE A 563 -4.16 3.19 -3.90
N ILE A 564 -3.12 3.83 -3.38
CA ILE A 564 -2.54 5.07 -3.91
C ILE A 564 -1.06 4.82 -4.16
N SER A 565 -0.67 4.69 -5.42
CA SER A 565 0.69 4.34 -5.84
C SER A 565 1.67 5.50 -5.77
N SER A 566 1.20 6.76 -5.81
CA SER A 566 2.04 7.96 -5.86
C SER A 566 1.30 9.18 -5.33
N LEU A 567 2.03 10.13 -4.75
CA LEU A 567 1.49 11.44 -4.34
C LEU A 567 1.02 12.28 -5.55
N GLU A 568 1.62 12.08 -6.72
CA GLU A 568 1.30 12.79 -7.96
C GLU A 568 -0.03 12.35 -8.60
N ASN A 569 -0.55 11.20 -8.23
CA ASN A 569 -1.83 10.68 -8.71
C ASN A 569 -3.02 11.62 -8.39
N GLY A 570 -2.85 12.55 -7.45
CA GLY A 570 -3.89 13.49 -7.04
C GLY A 570 -4.98 12.88 -6.15
N MET A 571 -5.09 11.55 -6.04
CA MET A 571 -6.03 10.89 -5.12
C MET A 571 -5.63 11.11 -3.67
N TYR A 572 -4.33 11.07 -3.37
CA TYR A 572 -3.80 11.27 -2.03
C TYR A 572 -4.28 12.56 -1.38
N SER A 573 -4.16 13.68 -2.09
CA SER A 573 -4.53 15.00 -1.58
C SER A 573 -6.04 15.16 -1.33
N ARG A 574 -6.88 14.30 -1.93
CA ARG A 574 -8.35 14.33 -1.82
C ARG A 574 -8.89 13.50 -0.66
N VAL A 575 -8.03 12.71 -0.02
CA VAL A 575 -8.39 11.81 1.08
C VAL A 575 -7.93 12.38 2.41
N ALA A 576 -8.81 12.42 3.40
CA ALA A 576 -8.46 12.66 4.79
C ALA A 576 -7.89 11.38 5.40
N PHE A 577 -6.69 11.42 5.94
CA PHE A 577 -6.07 10.27 6.58
C PHE A 577 -6.09 10.39 8.09
N TYR A 578 -6.40 9.30 8.77
CA TYR A 578 -6.26 9.19 10.21
C TYR A 578 -5.49 7.93 10.59
N VAL A 579 -4.39 8.07 11.33
CA VAL A 579 -3.57 6.96 11.81
C VAL A 579 -4.09 6.52 13.18
N GLY A 580 -4.56 5.29 13.25
CA GLY A 580 -5.09 4.68 14.46
C GLY A 580 -4.00 4.25 15.44
N GLN A 581 -4.38 3.40 16.39
CA GLN A 581 -3.53 2.96 17.49
C GLN A 581 -2.31 2.15 17.00
N ALA A 582 -1.13 2.52 17.52
CA ALA A 582 0.13 1.84 17.20
C ALA A 582 0.37 0.57 18.04
N HIS A 583 -0.31 0.43 19.19
CA HIS A 583 -0.09 -0.65 20.15
C HIS A 583 -1.23 -1.66 20.18
N TRP A 584 -0.90 -2.90 20.54
CA TRP A 584 -1.87 -3.92 20.89
C TRP A 584 -2.37 -3.66 22.32
N GLU A 585 -3.68 -3.58 22.48
CA GLU A 585 -4.35 -3.49 23.77
C GLU A 585 -5.43 -4.56 23.85
N TYR A 586 -5.32 -5.48 24.82
CA TYR A 586 -6.39 -6.44 25.08
C TYR A 586 -7.44 -5.77 25.94
N LYS A 587 -8.63 -5.55 25.39
CA LYS A 587 -9.76 -4.97 26.10
C LYS A 587 -10.64 -6.06 26.67
N SER A 588 -11.18 -5.80 27.87
CA SER A 588 -12.17 -6.70 28.44
C SER A 588 -13.38 -6.87 27.52
N ALA A 589 -13.69 -8.10 27.19
CA ALA A 589 -14.91 -8.45 26.44
C ALA A 589 -16.18 -8.46 27.31
N ASN A 590 -16.07 -8.11 28.61
CA ASN A 590 -17.22 -8.06 29.51
C ASN A 590 -18.19 -6.94 29.08
N PRO A 591 -19.45 -7.26 28.70
CA PRO A 591 -20.41 -6.26 28.23
C PRO A 591 -20.87 -5.28 29.31
N GLY A 592 -20.49 -5.48 30.56
CA GLY A 592 -20.96 -4.68 31.71
C GLY A 592 -22.44 -4.90 32.03
N LYS A 593 -22.98 -4.08 32.92
CA LYS A 593 -24.39 -4.18 33.36
C LYS A 593 -25.40 -3.77 32.28
N ALA A 594 -25.00 -2.86 31.38
CA ALA A 594 -25.91 -2.25 30.39
C ALA A 594 -26.23 -3.16 29.19
N ARG A 595 -25.40 -4.18 28.89
CA ARG A 595 -25.59 -5.14 27.75
C ARG A 595 -26.05 -4.49 26.45
N LEU A 596 -25.47 -3.31 26.11
CA LEU A 596 -25.88 -2.52 24.96
C LEU A 596 -25.49 -3.24 23.65
N ASP A 597 -26.45 -3.47 22.77
CA ASP A 597 -26.18 -3.84 21.39
C ASP A 597 -25.88 -2.58 20.57
N MET A 598 -24.57 -2.35 20.30
CA MET A 598 -24.11 -1.19 19.54
C MET A 598 -24.65 -1.17 18.11
N ARG A 599 -24.88 -2.32 17.48
CA ARG A 599 -25.45 -2.36 16.13
C ARG A 599 -26.91 -1.92 16.13
N ALA A 600 -27.72 -2.41 17.07
CA ALA A 600 -29.11 -1.97 17.24
C ALA A 600 -29.17 -0.47 17.56
N TYR A 601 -28.26 0.02 18.41
CA TYR A 601 -28.17 1.44 18.74
C TYR A 601 -27.91 2.31 17.52
N PHE A 602 -26.89 1.97 16.69
CA PHE A 602 -26.57 2.71 15.47
C PHE A 602 -27.63 2.54 14.37
N LYS A 603 -28.38 1.43 14.36
CA LYS A 603 -29.57 1.31 13.49
C LYS A 603 -30.63 2.33 13.86
N GLY A 604 -30.94 2.50 15.16
CA GLY A 604 -31.85 3.55 15.63
C GLY A 604 -31.39 4.97 15.29
N MET A 605 -30.06 5.23 15.37
CA MET A 605 -29.49 6.50 14.91
C MET A 605 -29.63 6.67 13.39
N GLY A 606 -29.54 5.57 12.61
CA GLY A 606 -29.79 5.60 11.16
C GLY A 606 -31.21 6.02 10.80
N GLU A 607 -32.21 5.57 11.60
CA GLU A 607 -33.62 6.01 11.44
C GLU A 607 -33.78 7.50 11.74
N GLU A 608 -33.02 8.04 12.69
CA GLU A 608 -32.99 9.46 12.97
C GLU A 608 -32.33 10.24 11.80
N LEU A 609 -31.22 9.72 11.27
CA LEU A 609 -30.57 10.29 10.09
C LEU A 609 -31.51 10.30 8.87
N LEU A 610 -32.36 9.27 8.70
CA LEU A 610 -33.38 9.25 7.65
C LEU A 610 -34.38 10.40 7.83
N ARG A 611 -34.82 10.72 9.05
CA ARG A 611 -35.71 11.86 9.30
C ARG A 611 -35.03 13.20 8.93
N MET A 612 -33.74 13.35 9.26
CA MET A 612 -32.93 14.52 8.86
C MET A 612 -32.79 14.60 7.33
N PHE A 613 -32.54 13.47 6.69
CA PHE A 613 -32.46 13.35 5.24
C PHE A 613 -33.76 13.80 4.55
N ILE A 614 -34.92 13.33 5.02
CA ILE A 614 -36.23 13.72 4.46
C ILE A 614 -36.47 15.22 4.67
N PHE A 615 -36.15 15.77 5.86
CA PHE A 615 -36.25 17.18 6.15
C PHE A 615 -35.36 18.02 5.19
N LEU A 616 -34.09 17.69 5.03
CA LEU A 616 -33.17 18.40 4.16
C LEU A 616 -33.51 18.28 2.67
N SER A 617 -34.11 17.14 2.25
CA SER A 617 -34.61 16.99 0.87
C SER A 617 -35.69 18.04 0.51
N GLY A 618 -36.47 18.47 1.51
CA GLY A 618 -37.44 19.54 1.37
C GLY A 618 -36.94 20.94 1.73
N SER A 619 -35.70 21.03 2.23
CA SER A 619 -35.08 22.29 2.74
C SER A 619 -33.64 22.43 2.29
N PRO A 620 -33.36 22.63 0.97
CA PRO A 620 -32.02 22.88 0.46
C PRO A 620 -31.34 23.99 1.26
N THR A 621 -30.03 23.79 1.54
CA THR A 621 -29.30 24.63 2.48
C THR A 621 -27.97 25.09 1.91
N GLU A 622 -27.81 26.42 1.73
CA GLU A 622 -26.49 26.99 1.55
C GLU A 622 -25.88 27.31 2.91
N VAL A 623 -24.75 26.66 3.21
CA VAL A 623 -23.98 26.97 4.42
C VAL A 623 -23.04 28.11 4.10
N VAL A 624 -23.06 29.15 4.92
CA VAL A 624 -22.23 30.35 4.72
C VAL A 624 -21.29 30.57 5.90
N PHE A 625 -20.10 31.07 5.60
CA PHE A 625 -19.15 31.57 6.59
C PHE A 625 -19.20 33.09 6.66
N THR A 626 -18.97 33.64 7.85
CA THR A 626 -18.79 35.07 8.03
C THR A 626 -17.48 35.56 7.38
N GLU A 627 -17.33 36.86 7.18
CA GLU A 627 -16.09 37.44 6.64
C GLU A 627 -14.90 37.17 7.58
N GLU A 628 -15.09 37.18 8.88
CA GLU A 628 -14.10 36.87 9.89
C GLU A 628 -13.66 35.41 9.80
N GLN A 629 -14.58 34.46 9.64
CA GLN A 629 -14.30 33.04 9.46
C GLN A 629 -13.53 32.79 8.16
N TRP A 630 -13.89 33.42 7.05
CA TRP A 630 -13.13 33.34 5.79
C TRP A 630 -11.72 33.91 5.91
N LYS A 631 -11.55 34.99 6.67
CA LYS A 631 -10.24 35.59 6.94
C LYS A 631 -9.39 34.62 7.77
N GLU A 632 -9.93 34.04 8.84
CA GLU A 632 -9.23 33.06 9.66
C GLU A 632 -8.86 31.81 8.85
N HIS A 633 -9.79 31.26 8.07
CA HIS A 633 -9.55 30.14 7.17
C HIS A 633 -8.38 30.43 6.23
N THR A 634 -8.41 31.57 5.54
CA THR A 634 -7.37 31.97 4.58
C THR A 634 -6.00 32.10 5.24
N GLU A 635 -5.93 32.76 6.40
CA GLU A 635 -4.69 32.98 7.14
C GLU A 635 -4.10 31.67 7.64
N ARG A 636 -4.94 30.74 8.12
CA ARG A 636 -4.55 29.41 8.63
C ARG A 636 -3.94 28.56 7.51
N PHE A 637 -4.64 28.39 6.39
CA PHE A 637 -4.17 27.54 5.29
C PHE A 637 -3.01 28.19 4.52
N ARG A 638 -2.94 29.53 4.43
CA ARG A 638 -1.76 30.23 3.92
C ARG A 638 -0.54 29.96 4.78
N THR A 639 -0.69 29.93 6.09
CA THR A 639 0.39 29.60 7.02
C THR A 639 0.85 28.17 6.86
N TYR A 640 -0.07 27.21 6.79
CA TYR A 640 0.27 25.79 6.53
C TYR A 640 0.98 25.63 5.19
N LEU A 641 0.49 26.27 4.14
CA LEU A 641 1.12 26.19 2.82
C LEU A 641 2.55 26.71 2.84
N ARG A 642 2.81 27.85 3.50
CA ARG A 642 4.16 28.39 3.67
C ARG A 642 5.07 27.43 4.42
N GLU A 643 4.57 26.81 5.49
CA GLU A 643 5.33 25.83 6.26
C GLU A 643 5.73 24.62 5.42
N VAL A 644 4.80 24.09 4.66
CA VAL A 644 5.00 22.88 3.86
C VAL A 644 5.90 23.16 2.65
N VAL A 645 5.73 24.28 1.94
CA VAL A 645 6.58 24.68 0.82
C VAL A 645 8.00 25.02 1.29
N ALA A 646 8.17 25.52 2.52
CA ALA A 646 9.50 25.72 3.12
C ALA A 646 10.26 24.41 3.33
N GLU A 647 9.56 23.31 3.50
CA GLU A 647 10.12 22.01 3.79
C GLU A 647 10.55 21.25 2.53
N ASP A 648 9.78 21.36 1.44
CA ASP A 648 10.00 20.54 0.23
C ASP A 648 9.30 21.07 -1.01
N ASP A 649 9.62 20.44 -2.15
CA ASP A 649 9.03 20.68 -3.45
C ASP A 649 7.49 20.44 -3.48
N ASP A 650 6.84 20.88 -4.53
CA ASP A 650 5.40 21.09 -4.79
C ASP A 650 4.37 20.05 -4.31
N SER A 651 4.73 18.77 -4.08
CA SER A 651 3.76 17.70 -3.79
C SER A 651 2.94 17.89 -2.50
N PRO A 652 3.53 18.27 -1.33
CA PRO A 652 2.75 18.45 -0.11
C PRO A 652 1.86 19.68 -0.11
N GLY A 653 2.12 20.67 -0.95
CA GLY A 653 1.29 21.86 -1.08
C GLY A 653 -0.15 21.54 -1.50
N ALA A 654 -0.32 20.56 -2.40
CA ALA A 654 -1.63 20.08 -2.82
C ALA A 654 -2.45 19.48 -1.66
N ILE A 655 -1.79 18.85 -0.69
CA ILE A 655 -2.45 18.31 0.51
C ILE A 655 -3.05 19.45 1.32
N VAL A 656 -2.30 20.53 1.57
CA VAL A 656 -2.77 21.70 2.33
C VAL A 656 -3.96 22.36 1.65
N LEU A 657 -3.87 22.61 0.33
CA LEU A 657 -4.95 23.25 -0.42
C LEU A 657 -6.26 22.46 -0.35
N ARG A 658 -6.19 21.14 -0.45
CA ARG A 658 -7.38 20.27 -0.37
C ARG A 658 -7.93 20.15 1.04
N HIS A 659 -7.09 20.24 2.08
CA HIS A 659 -7.56 20.25 3.47
C HIS A 659 -8.34 21.53 3.80
N GLY A 660 -8.09 22.65 3.11
CA GLY A 660 -8.92 23.84 3.21
C GLY A 660 -10.38 23.55 2.81
N LEU A 661 -10.60 22.88 1.69
CA LEU A 661 -11.93 22.46 1.27
C LEU A 661 -12.53 21.38 2.21
N MET A 662 -11.71 20.43 2.71
CA MET A 662 -12.18 19.42 3.67
C MET A 662 -12.68 20.06 4.98
N MET A 663 -12.00 21.11 5.45
CA MET A 663 -12.46 21.89 6.60
C MET A 663 -13.87 22.43 6.37
N SER A 664 -14.10 23.07 5.23
CA SER A 664 -15.43 23.62 4.88
C SER A 664 -16.48 22.52 4.78
N ARG A 665 -16.15 21.36 4.23
CA ARG A 665 -17.04 20.19 4.16
C ARG A 665 -17.39 19.62 5.55
N ILE A 666 -16.44 19.55 6.46
CA ILE A 666 -16.71 19.15 7.85
C ILE A 666 -17.62 20.19 8.52
N ALA A 667 -17.34 21.48 8.35
CA ALA A 667 -18.19 22.54 8.87
C ALA A 667 -19.62 22.45 8.31
N MET A 668 -19.79 22.15 7.02
CA MET A 668 -21.13 21.91 6.44
C MET A 668 -21.87 20.76 7.13
N VAL A 669 -21.19 19.64 7.43
CA VAL A 669 -21.80 18.52 8.13
C VAL A 669 -22.27 18.93 9.53
N LEU A 670 -21.40 19.62 10.31
CA LEU A 670 -21.74 20.06 11.65
C LEU A 670 -22.92 21.05 11.63
N THR A 671 -22.86 22.03 10.77
CA THR A 671 -23.89 23.06 10.59
C THR A 671 -25.22 22.48 10.11
N ALA A 672 -25.21 21.51 9.19
CA ALA A 672 -26.43 20.84 8.73
C ALA A 672 -27.09 20.04 9.85
N LEU A 673 -26.32 19.34 10.69
CA LEU A 673 -26.84 18.64 11.86
C LEU A 673 -27.48 19.61 12.86
N ARG A 674 -26.85 20.78 13.11
CA ARG A 674 -27.42 21.85 13.96
C ARG A 674 -28.74 22.39 13.38
N LYS A 675 -28.83 22.58 12.05
CA LYS A 675 -30.07 22.99 11.41
C LYS A 675 -31.19 21.97 11.60
N CYS A 676 -30.89 20.70 11.59
CA CYS A 676 -31.87 19.64 11.78
C CYS A 676 -32.43 19.55 13.21
N GLU A 677 -31.73 20.06 14.23
CA GLU A 677 -32.19 20.05 15.62
C GLU A 677 -33.50 20.85 15.79
N PRO A 678 -33.59 22.14 15.40
CA PRO A 678 -34.83 22.95 15.45
C PRO A 678 -35.74 22.73 14.24
N GLN A 679 -35.29 22.04 13.18
CA GLN A 679 -36.01 21.83 11.91
C GLN A 679 -36.48 23.13 11.23
N TRP A 680 -35.65 24.16 11.26
CA TRP A 680 -35.99 25.44 10.58
C TRP A 680 -35.77 25.35 9.07
N ASN A 681 -36.82 25.60 8.33
CA ASN A 681 -36.81 25.61 6.87
C ASN A 681 -36.31 26.96 6.33
N THR A 682 -34.99 27.11 6.29
CA THR A 682 -34.31 28.28 5.69
C THR A 682 -33.38 27.79 4.59
N SER A 683 -33.24 28.59 3.52
CA SER A 683 -32.36 28.28 2.37
C SER A 683 -30.88 28.59 2.63
N GLU A 684 -30.59 29.41 3.63
CA GLU A 684 -29.27 29.83 4.05
C GLU A 684 -29.10 29.57 5.54
N TRP A 685 -27.93 29.06 5.95
CA TRP A 685 -27.61 28.82 7.36
C TRP A 685 -26.17 29.18 7.62
N GLU A 686 -25.94 30.15 8.49
CA GLU A 686 -24.62 30.60 8.89
C GLU A 686 -23.95 29.53 9.81
N CYS A 687 -22.69 29.19 9.49
CA CYS A 687 -21.89 28.32 10.34
C CYS A 687 -21.54 29.05 11.66
N SER A 688 -21.88 28.45 12.79
CA SER A 688 -21.51 29.00 14.08
C SER A 688 -19.98 28.97 14.27
N ASP A 689 -19.45 29.92 15.06
CA ASP A 689 -18.02 29.92 15.43
C ASP A 689 -17.61 28.61 16.12
N GLU A 690 -18.51 28.00 16.87
CA GLU A 690 -18.28 26.71 17.53
C GLU A 690 -18.05 25.59 16.52
N ASP A 691 -18.89 25.48 15.50
CA ASP A 691 -18.77 24.48 14.42
C ASP A 691 -17.58 24.77 13.53
N PHE A 692 -17.33 26.05 13.20
CA PHE A 692 -16.17 26.49 12.43
C PHE A 692 -14.85 26.10 13.11
N HIS A 693 -14.67 26.45 14.39
CA HIS A 693 -13.45 26.13 15.13
C HIS A 693 -13.32 24.62 15.41
N THR A 694 -14.44 23.91 15.56
CA THR A 694 -14.45 22.45 15.68
C THR A 694 -13.96 21.79 14.40
N ALA A 695 -14.48 22.21 13.24
CA ALA A 695 -14.03 21.70 11.94
C ALA A 695 -12.55 22.04 11.69
N MET A 696 -12.10 23.23 12.05
CA MET A 696 -10.69 23.66 11.93
C MET A 696 -9.77 22.77 12.76
N GLN A 697 -10.13 22.47 14.02
CA GLN A 697 -9.34 21.60 14.89
C GLN A 697 -9.30 20.15 14.39
N ILE A 698 -10.40 19.65 13.84
CA ILE A 698 -10.42 18.31 13.20
C ILE A 698 -9.45 18.27 12.05
N VAL A 699 -9.49 19.26 11.17
CA VAL A 699 -8.64 19.30 9.98
C VAL A 699 -7.17 19.54 10.32
N ASP A 700 -6.86 20.32 11.34
CA ASP A 700 -5.48 20.47 11.84
C ASP A 700 -4.87 19.10 12.16
N VAL A 701 -5.62 18.24 12.85
CA VAL A 701 -5.18 16.87 13.15
C VAL A 701 -5.07 16.02 11.88
N LEU A 702 -6.07 16.04 10.99
CA LEU A 702 -6.05 15.28 9.74
C LEU A 702 -4.92 15.70 8.81
N LEU A 703 -4.62 16.99 8.74
CA LEU A 703 -3.50 17.52 7.96
C LEU A 703 -2.15 17.00 8.51
N GLU A 704 -1.97 16.98 9.82
CA GLU A 704 -0.76 16.41 10.44
C GLU A 704 -0.61 14.92 10.10
N HIS A 705 -1.70 14.15 10.14
CA HIS A 705 -1.69 12.74 9.74
C HIS A 705 -1.38 12.55 8.26
N SER A 706 -1.98 13.35 7.39
CA SER A 706 -1.76 13.29 5.94
C SER A 706 -0.34 13.66 5.55
N LEU A 707 0.22 14.72 6.15
CA LEU A 707 1.61 15.13 5.91
C LEU A 707 2.62 14.10 6.42
N LEU A 708 2.36 13.46 7.56
CA LEU A 708 3.21 12.38 8.06
C LEU A 708 3.22 11.18 7.11
N LEU A 709 2.03 10.73 6.69
CA LEU A 709 1.91 9.58 5.80
C LEU A 709 2.51 9.84 4.42
N SER A 710 2.46 11.09 3.92
CA SER A 710 3.07 11.46 2.63
C SER A 710 4.57 11.21 2.61
N THR A 711 5.25 11.26 3.78
CA THR A 711 6.68 10.99 3.88
C THR A 711 7.05 9.51 3.67
N SER A 712 6.09 8.62 3.80
CA SER A 712 6.26 7.17 3.62
C SER A 712 5.76 6.65 2.26
N MET A 713 5.26 7.54 1.39
CA MET A 713 4.83 7.17 0.04
C MET A 713 6.01 7.15 -0.92
N ASP A 714 6.02 6.19 -1.85
CA ASP A 714 7.02 6.09 -2.89
C ASP A 714 6.95 7.31 -3.84
N ASP A 715 8.11 7.79 -4.28
CA ASP A 715 8.16 8.74 -5.39
C ASP A 715 7.90 8.02 -6.73
N THR A 716 7.74 8.81 -7.82
CA THR A 716 7.51 8.28 -9.19
C THR A 716 8.61 7.34 -9.68
N ALA A 717 9.77 7.31 -9.02
CA ALA A 717 10.90 6.41 -9.32
C ALA A 717 10.87 5.12 -8.48
N GLY A 718 9.83 4.89 -7.66
CA GLY A 718 9.69 3.70 -6.79
C GLY A 718 10.67 3.69 -5.62
N ARG A 719 11.24 4.84 -5.24
CA ARG A 719 12.12 4.96 -4.08
C ARG A 719 11.31 5.39 -2.87
N ILE A 720 11.46 4.65 -1.77
CA ILE A 720 10.90 5.06 -0.48
C ILE A 720 11.57 6.38 -0.08
N ARG A 721 10.78 7.44 0.08
CA ARG A 721 11.31 8.70 0.60
C ARG A 721 11.72 8.51 2.05
N PRO A 722 12.97 8.77 2.43
CA PRO A 722 13.35 8.75 3.83
C PRO A 722 12.52 9.78 4.60
N VAL A 723 12.13 9.45 5.82
CA VAL A 723 11.42 10.39 6.72
C VAL A 723 12.28 11.64 6.81
N LYS A 724 11.79 12.76 6.26
CA LYS A 724 12.57 13.97 6.13
C LYS A 724 13.01 14.46 7.50
N ALA A 725 14.26 14.86 7.61
CA ALA A 725 14.83 15.36 8.85
C ALA A 725 14.01 16.50 9.48
N PHE A 726 13.20 17.18 8.67
CA PHE A 726 12.29 18.23 9.12
C PHE A 726 11.20 17.70 10.07
N PHE A 727 10.55 16.58 9.74
CA PHE A 727 9.58 15.98 10.65
C PHE A 727 10.21 15.54 11.97
N LYS A 728 11.50 15.19 11.93
CA LYS A 728 12.29 14.92 13.14
C LYS A 728 12.62 16.23 13.91
N LEU A 729 12.85 17.33 13.19
CA LEU A 729 13.13 18.64 13.79
C LEU A 729 11.87 19.29 14.41
N ARG A 730 10.69 19.04 13.85
CA ARG A 730 9.42 19.60 14.31
C ARG A 730 9.12 19.35 15.80
N PRO A 731 9.23 18.10 16.33
CA PRO A 731 9.07 17.85 17.77
C PRO A 731 10.09 18.57 18.62
N VAL A 732 11.34 18.70 18.12
CA VAL A 732 12.41 19.43 18.80
C VAL A 732 12.05 20.92 18.90
N LEU A 733 11.67 21.53 17.78
CA LEU A 733 11.26 22.92 17.74
C LEU A 733 10.01 23.20 18.59
N LYS A 734 9.03 22.31 18.60
CA LYS A 734 7.83 22.44 19.46
C LYS A 734 8.19 22.49 20.95
N LYS A 735 9.20 21.74 21.41
CA LYS A 735 9.67 21.70 22.80
C LYS A 735 10.53 22.92 23.19
N MET A 736 11.16 23.56 22.21
CA MET A 736 12.04 24.71 22.47
C MET A 736 11.27 25.95 22.93
N PRO A 737 11.91 26.87 23.72
CA PRO A 737 11.29 28.14 24.09
C PRO A 737 10.97 29.00 22.86
N ARG A 738 10.18 30.08 23.04
CA ARG A 738 9.81 31.00 21.97
C ARG A 738 11.03 31.66 21.32
N GLU A 739 12.05 31.97 22.14
CA GLU A 739 13.36 32.46 21.69
C GLU A 739 14.44 31.45 22.06
N PHE A 740 15.32 31.16 21.13
CA PHE A 740 16.39 30.20 21.27
C PHE A 740 17.61 30.59 20.44
N THR A 741 18.77 30.09 20.82
CA THR A 741 20.04 30.23 20.10
C THR A 741 20.25 29.07 19.15
N TYR A 742 21.14 29.27 18.16
CA TYR A 742 21.54 28.17 17.27
C TYR A 742 22.14 26.99 18.02
N SER A 743 22.94 27.28 19.07
CA SER A 743 23.61 26.27 19.92
C SER A 743 22.58 25.41 20.66
N GLU A 744 21.55 26.03 21.23
CA GLU A 744 20.47 25.32 21.93
C GLU A 744 19.67 24.43 21.00
N LEU A 745 19.36 24.93 19.78
CA LEU A 745 18.68 24.11 18.75
C LEU A 745 19.54 22.92 18.33
N MET A 746 20.86 23.16 18.13
CA MET A 746 21.77 22.09 17.72
C MET A 746 21.96 21.04 18.82
N ALA A 747 22.03 21.47 20.11
CA ALA A 747 22.10 20.52 21.23
C ALA A 747 20.84 19.63 21.27
N ALA A 748 19.67 20.25 21.23
CA ALA A 748 18.39 19.53 21.26
C ALA A 748 18.19 18.61 20.01
N ALA A 749 18.67 19.05 18.84
CA ALA A 749 18.62 18.26 17.61
C ALA A 749 19.61 17.07 17.65
N ASN A 750 20.81 17.26 18.17
CA ASN A 750 21.78 16.18 18.35
C ASN A 750 21.29 15.13 19.36
N GLU A 751 20.63 15.55 20.43
CA GLU A 751 19.99 14.68 21.41
C GLU A 751 18.87 13.83 20.74
N ALA A 752 18.18 14.41 19.76
CA ALA A 752 17.19 13.74 18.93
C ALA A 752 17.78 12.94 17.75
N GLY A 753 19.13 12.90 17.62
CA GLY A 753 19.82 12.14 16.57
C GLY A 753 19.75 12.75 15.16
N LEU A 754 19.53 14.08 15.04
CA LEU A 754 19.41 14.76 13.75
C LEU A 754 20.78 15.19 13.18
N PRO A 755 21.04 15.01 11.86
CA PRO A 755 22.27 15.44 11.22
C PRO A 755 22.42 16.98 11.23
N THR A 756 23.56 17.49 11.66
CA THR A 756 23.87 18.94 11.78
C THR A 756 23.60 19.72 10.48
N ALA A 757 24.00 19.18 9.34
CA ALA A 757 23.81 19.83 8.04
C ALA A 757 22.32 20.01 7.69
N SER A 758 21.50 19.02 8.03
CA SER A 758 20.05 19.07 7.82
C SER A 758 19.39 20.14 8.69
N VAL A 759 19.73 20.20 9.97
CA VAL A 759 19.19 21.20 10.90
C VAL A 759 19.49 22.61 10.43
N LYS A 760 20.75 22.88 10.00
CA LYS A 760 21.16 24.19 9.48
C LYS A 760 20.37 24.59 8.25
N ARG A 761 20.20 23.67 7.29
CA ARG A 761 19.43 23.90 6.06
C ARG A 761 17.97 24.23 6.35
N TYR A 762 17.33 23.48 7.21
CA TYR A 762 15.92 23.71 7.57
C TYR A 762 15.73 25.00 8.35
N LEU A 763 16.62 25.33 9.27
CA LEU A 763 16.56 26.60 10.01
C LEU A 763 16.65 27.81 9.06
N LEU A 764 17.54 27.77 8.06
CA LEU A 764 17.64 28.82 7.03
C LEU A 764 16.34 28.95 6.22
N ARG A 765 15.71 27.84 5.86
CA ARG A 765 14.41 27.86 5.16
C ARG A 765 13.31 28.45 6.05
N LEU A 766 13.22 28.04 7.33
CA LEU A 766 12.26 28.62 8.28
C LEU A 766 12.40 30.13 8.44
N VAL A 767 13.65 30.63 8.42
CA VAL A 767 13.91 32.08 8.46
C VAL A 767 13.48 32.75 7.14
N TYR A 768 13.83 32.17 5.98
CA TYR A 768 13.44 32.70 4.68
C TYR A 768 11.91 32.83 4.54
N TYR A 769 11.14 31.85 5.00
CA TYR A 769 9.67 31.85 4.96
C TYR A 769 9.03 32.58 6.16
N GLN A 770 9.83 33.25 7.00
CA GLN A 770 9.36 34.05 8.16
C GLN A 770 8.56 33.21 9.19
N ILE A 771 8.81 31.94 9.30
CA ILE A 771 8.27 31.06 10.35
C ILE A 771 9.06 31.27 11.65
N VAL A 772 10.35 31.53 11.49
CA VAL A 772 11.29 31.92 12.55
C VAL A 772 11.99 33.21 12.13
N GLU A 773 12.05 34.19 12.99
CA GLU A 773 12.83 35.43 12.80
C GLU A 773 14.19 35.30 13.44
N LYS A 774 15.22 35.89 12.81
CA LYS A 774 16.58 35.96 13.36
C LYS A 774 16.90 37.42 13.70
N GLU A 775 17.08 37.69 14.97
CA GLU A 775 17.52 39.00 15.53
C GLU A 775 18.68 38.79 16.48
N ASP A 776 19.75 39.55 16.36
CA ASP A 776 20.93 39.59 17.26
C ASP A 776 21.50 38.21 17.64
N GLY A 777 21.58 37.30 16.65
CA GLY A 777 22.11 35.95 16.88
C GLY A 777 21.14 34.98 17.56
N LYS A 778 19.93 35.42 17.92
CA LYS A 778 18.84 34.59 18.44
C LYS A 778 17.76 34.35 17.38
N TYR A 779 17.02 33.26 17.55
CA TYR A 779 15.90 32.89 16.74
C TYR A 779 14.62 32.98 17.55
N ARG A 780 13.58 33.61 16.97
CA ARG A 780 12.28 33.79 17.60
C ARG A 780 11.17 33.15 16.72
N LYS A 781 10.35 32.34 17.34
CA LYS A 781 9.15 31.80 16.68
C LYS A 781 8.13 32.91 16.45
N THR A 782 7.72 33.16 15.21
CA THR A 782 6.90 34.33 14.84
C THR A 782 5.44 34.24 15.29
N GLY A 783 5.02 33.16 15.82
CA GLY A 783 3.65 32.99 16.28
C GLY A 783 2.59 32.85 15.19
N LYS A 784 2.99 32.89 13.92
CA LYS A 784 2.15 32.56 12.76
C LYS A 784 2.22 31.10 12.39
N SER A 785 2.86 30.26 13.22
CA SER A 785 3.20 28.90 12.90
C SER A 785 2.69 27.90 13.93
N TRP A 786 2.46 26.67 13.50
CA TRP A 786 2.18 25.49 14.32
C TRP A 786 3.28 25.18 15.37
N LEU A 787 4.44 25.87 15.33
CA LEU A 787 5.50 25.82 16.36
C LEU A 787 5.03 26.40 17.71
N ARG A 788 3.89 27.07 17.76
CA ARG A 788 3.29 27.49 19.05
C ARG A 788 2.86 26.27 19.87
N LYS A 789 3.15 26.30 21.19
CA LYS A 789 2.43 25.42 22.12
C LYS A 789 0.94 25.76 22.02
N PRO A 790 0.03 24.77 22.02
CA PRO A 790 -1.39 25.06 22.22
C PRO A 790 -1.53 25.94 23.50
N PRO A 791 -2.45 26.89 23.53
CA PRO A 791 -2.74 27.61 24.75
C PRO A 791 -3.05 26.59 25.87
N LYS A 792 -2.53 26.82 27.06
CA LYS A 792 -2.76 25.97 28.24
C LYS A 792 -4.21 25.88 28.56
#